data_d5b37ac726bfa00d0576a097b7e4e7fc
#
_entry.id   d5b37ac726bfa00d0576a097b7e4e7fc
#
_cell.length_a   1.000
_cell.length_b   1.000
_cell.length_c   1.000
_cell.angle_alpha   90.00
_cell.angle_beta   90.00
_cell.angle_gamma   90.00
#
_symmetry.space_group_name_H-M   'P 1'
#
loop_
_entity.id
_entity.type
_entity.pdbx_description
1 polymer ?
#
loop_
_entity_poly.entity_id
_entity_poly.type
_entity_poly.pdbx_seq_one_letter_code
_entity_poly.pdbx_strand_id
1 'polypeptide(L)'
;MRQLFEPRARRFESLATASSLGVLLMLIHGAAFAAQTDPTLATVVVTGAEATEAQKAEKQLAKVPGKTAVIDNRKIEQGRAANAEDVLALQPGVFAQATSGSGANKISIRGSGLNTFYQGYVLGIKFLYDGLPLTGPGGTQEDMLDMASVDHTEVLYGANAFRYSALSLGGAINFVSKTGRTDPGNYARFEAGSFGYRKQQLSTGGVEGDNDYYVSIQHNERDGYQDNTPNKGQGIVANFGHVFSPQLETRFYIRYKEETLSQGNTLTKYQLKHDPTSNLVPIGRKKDGSTLLGSTTTYTFNDNAKLEVGLGYNDYPLDNGWRYSPTPQEWRSQDVNLTLRYLRTADTFFGLRSDSSVTFSNTLAYLADVKSHSKATGITQQKTNYTGSRDTVFSLGNELQLNDRTWLSTGLSLIDIKRKAQIEYSTSTNTSAFPSGVEYDETDVAPRIGLRYQLTPEFEVFGNVSRSVDPPVTWQLGSTGTPYIRDVRPQKANTVEFGIRGGHGIFDGSLTVYRSWVQKELLSVVVRQATATQDQLVATSNGSATIHQGIEAGLNAQLWDGGNGDTVTLRQAYTFNDFHYRNDGVFGDNQLPGLPRQVYQAELEYRQGSGFYAQLNARAASSYYVDFANSLSAPSYTLWGAKVGYEAPSKKWEVFVDARNLTNKRYATATNTAYDAKGQDSANFYVGDALNVTTGVAFHF
;
A
#
# COMPACT_ATOMS: atom_id res chain seq x y z
N MET A 1 -4.10 -0.11 57.29
CA MET A 1 -4.00 0.72 56.05
C MET A 1 -3.75 -0.16 54.85
N ARG A 2 -4.79 -0.81 54.42
CA ARG A 2 -4.84 -1.57 53.15
C ARG A 2 -6.17 -1.20 52.53
N GLN A 3 -6.15 -0.42 51.48
CA GLN A 3 -7.20 -0.20 50.49
C GLN A 3 -6.82 1.03 49.69
N LEU A 4 -6.54 0.82 48.43
CA LEU A 4 -6.66 1.73 47.31
C LEU A 4 -5.60 1.35 46.28
N PHE A 5 -6.02 0.56 45.32
CA PHE A 5 -5.59 0.51 43.92
C PHE A 5 -5.98 -0.86 43.34
N GLU A 6 -7.25 -0.95 42.90
CA GLU A 6 -7.66 -1.95 41.93
C GLU A 6 -7.76 -1.26 40.52
N PRO A 7 -7.32 -1.92 39.47
CA PRO A 7 -7.31 -1.31 38.14
C PRO A 7 -8.71 -1.39 37.49
N ARG A 8 -9.12 -0.27 36.95
CA ARG A 8 -10.35 -0.08 36.17
C ARG A 8 -10.25 -0.83 34.82
N ALA A 9 -10.60 -2.09 34.78
CA ALA A 9 -10.68 -2.90 33.56
C ALA A 9 -12.08 -3.42 33.20
N ARG A 10 -13.16 -2.89 33.81
CA ARG A 10 -14.51 -3.42 33.57
C ARG A 10 -15.56 -2.42 33.10
N ARG A 11 -15.20 -1.36 32.36
CA ARG A 11 -16.19 -0.40 31.84
C ARG A 11 -16.26 -0.23 30.33
N PHE A 12 -15.50 -0.98 29.57
CA PHE A 12 -15.52 -0.84 28.09
C PHE A 12 -16.36 -1.90 27.37
N GLU A 13 -16.62 -3.06 27.95
CA GLU A 13 -17.44 -4.10 27.29
C GLU A 13 -18.94 -3.75 27.20
N SER A 14 -19.44 -2.86 28.05
CA SER A 14 -20.85 -2.45 28.02
C SER A 14 -21.17 -1.28 27.08
N LEU A 15 -20.15 -0.56 26.58
CA LEU A 15 -20.35 0.53 25.61
C LEU A 15 -20.34 0.08 24.15
N ALA A 16 -19.65 -1.01 23.83
CA ALA A 16 -19.59 -1.56 22.46
C ALA A 16 -20.95 -2.16 22.01
N THR A 17 -21.72 -2.72 22.94
CA THR A 17 -23.06 -3.26 22.64
C THR A 17 -24.16 -2.21 22.54
N ALA A 18 -23.99 -1.05 23.18
CA ALA A 18 -24.95 0.05 23.09
C ALA A 18 -24.74 0.93 21.83
N SER A 19 -23.50 1.00 21.32
CA SER A 19 -23.16 1.80 20.14
C SER A 19 -23.68 1.17 18.84
N SER A 20 -23.73 -0.18 18.75
CA SER A 20 -24.23 -0.88 17.56
C SER A 20 -25.74 -0.74 17.35
N LEU A 21 -26.51 -0.53 18.42
CA LEU A 21 -27.95 -0.28 18.29
C LEU A 21 -28.28 1.20 17.97
N GLY A 22 -27.45 2.12 18.43
CA GLY A 22 -27.62 3.56 18.19
C GLY A 22 -27.39 3.97 16.72
N VAL A 23 -26.42 3.36 16.07
CA VAL A 23 -26.11 3.60 14.64
C VAL A 23 -27.18 3.00 13.73
N LEU A 24 -27.75 1.86 14.11
CA LEU A 24 -28.84 1.24 13.34
C LEU A 24 -30.12 2.08 13.38
N LEU A 25 -30.42 2.78 14.49
CA LEU A 25 -31.58 3.65 14.64
C LEU A 25 -31.45 4.98 13.88
N MET A 26 -30.22 5.50 13.67
CA MET A 26 -30.01 6.73 12.84
C MET A 26 -30.18 6.45 11.35
N LEU A 27 -29.90 5.24 10.87
CA LEU A 27 -30.08 4.86 9.47
C LEU A 27 -31.56 4.71 9.08
N ILE A 28 -32.46 4.45 10.04
CA ILE A 28 -33.91 4.28 9.77
C ILE A 28 -34.64 5.61 9.69
N HIS A 29 -34.13 6.70 10.26
CA HIS A 29 -34.79 8.01 10.26
C HIS A 29 -34.39 8.91 9.08
N GLY A 30 -33.33 8.58 8.32
CA GLY A 30 -32.91 9.32 7.12
C GLY A 30 -33.74 9.07 5.85
N ALA A 31 -34.65 8.08 5.86
CA ALA A 31 -35.45 7.70 4.70
C ALA A 31 -36.79 8.46 4.53
N ALA A 32 -37.09 9.45 5.38
CA ALA A 32 -38.43 10.09 5.40
C ALA A 32 -38.50 11.49 4.81
N PHE A 33 -37.45 12.05 4.23
CA PHE A 33 -37.45 13.39 3.65
C PHE A 33 -36.98 13.45 2.20
N ALA A 34 -37.64 12.73 1.31
CA ALA A 34 -37.45 12.93 -0.12
C ALA A 34 -38.79 12.71 -0.84
N ALA A 35 -39.68 13.70 -0.84
CA ALA A 35 -40.74 13.79 -1.81
C ALA A 35 -41.35 15.20 -1.80
N GLN A 36 -40.84 16.09 -2.63
CA GLN A 36 -41.64 17.11 -3.28
C GLN A 36 -40.96 17.50 -4.59
N THR A 37 -41.48 16.98 -5.69
CA THR A 37 -41.10 17.34 -7.06
C THR A 37 -42.10 18.36 -7.57
N ASP A 38 -41.58 19.51 -7.94
CA ASP A 38 -42.32 20.49 -8.78
C ASP A 38 -41.92 20.25 -10.25
N PRO A 39 -42.85 20.15 -11.19
CA PRO A 39 -42.56 19.82 -12.59
C PRO A 39 -42.30 21.10 -13.40
N THR A 40 -41.06 21.41 -13.71
CA THR A 40 -40.75 22.41 -14.75
C THR A 40 -39.75 21.81 -15.76
N LEU A 41 -40.29 21.60 -16.95
CA LEU A 41 -39.68 21.56 -18.29
C LEU A 41 -38.25 21.04 -18.40
N ALA A 42 -38.15 19.82 -18.95
CA ALA A 42 -36.93 19.19 -19.40
C ALA A 42 -36.25 20.00 -20.51
N THR A 43 -35.19 20.71 -20.17
CA THR A 43 -34.14 21.06 -21.13
C THR A 43 -33.33 19.80 -21.38
N VAL A 44 -33.34 19.29 -22.61
CA VAL A 44 -32.43 18.22 -23.03
C VAL A 44 -31.04 18.84 -23.09
N VAL A 45 -30.34 18.79 -21.97
CA VAL A 45 -28.89 18.99 -21.92
C VAL A 45 -28.26 17.68 -22.30
N VAL A 46 -27.63 17.62 -23.47
CA VAL A 46 -26.68 16.56 -23.80
C VAL A 46 -25.45 16.76 -22.89
N THR A 47 -25.52 16.27 -21.68
CA THR A 47 -24.39 16.21 -20.76
C THR A 47 -23.53 15.04 -21.21
N GLY A 48 -22.39 15.31 -21.84
CA GLY A 48 -21.30 14.36 -21.82
C GLY A 48 -21.05 13.98 -20.34
N ALA A 49 -21.01 12.69 -20.03
CA ALA A 49 -20.79 12.23 -18.66
C ALA A 49 -19.54 12.94 -18.08
N GLU A 50 -19.68 13.54 -16.92
CA GLU A 50 -18.55 14.20 -16.25
C GLU A 50 -17.47 13.15 -15.96
N ALA A 51 -16.19 13.50 -16.21
CA ALA A 51 -15.08 12.60 -15.97
C ALA A 51 -15.00 12.22 -14.49
N THR A 52 -14.84 10.93 -14.21
CA THR A 52 -14.69 10.43 -12.83
C THR A 52 -13.40 10.94 -12.19
N GLU A 53 -13.28 10.90 -10.85
CA GLU A 53 -12.06 11.32 -10.16
C GLU A 53 -10.85 10.46 -10.58
N ALA A 54 -11.05 9.16 -10.78
CA ALA A 54 -10.01 8.28 -11.33
C ALA A 54 -9.53 8.77 -12.73
N GLN A 55 -10.44 9.16 -13.63
CA GLN A 55 -10.08 9.69 -14.95
C GLN A 55 -9.41 11.07 -14.86
N LYS A 56 -9.81 11.91 -13.92
CA LYS A 56 -9.15 13.21 -13.65
C LYS A 56 -7.72 12.97 -13.14
N ALA A 57 -7.54 12.03 -12.21
CA ALA A 57 -6.22 11.62 -11.70
C ALA A 57 -5.33 11.05 -12.83
N GLU A 58 -5.87 10.20 -13.69
CA GLU A 58 -5.14 9.64 -14.84
C GLU A 58 -4.61 10.73 -15.78
N LYS A 59 -5.47 11.70 -16.17
CA LYS A 59 -5.05 12.85 -16.97
C LYS A 59 -3.97 13.69 -16.30
N GLN A 60 -4.04 13.82 -14.97
CA GLN A 60 -3.05 14.57 -14.21
C GLN A 60 -1.72 13.83 -14.11
N LEU A 61 -1.75 12.53 -13.83
CA LEU A 61 -0.56 11.69 -13.73
C LEU A 61 0.08 11.43 -15.10
N ALA A 62 -0.67 11.51 -16.19
CA ALA A 62 -0.14 11.47 -17.55
C ALA A 62 0.84 12.62 -17.84
N LYS A 63 0.83 13.73 -17.11
CA LYS A 63 1.83 14.80 -17.23
C LYS A 63 3.18 14.43 -16.62
N VAL A 64 3.30 13.37 -15.85
CA VAL A 64 4.58 12.94 -15.25
C VAL A 64 5.44 12.27 -16.34
N PRO A 65 6.70 12.72 -16.57
CA PRO A 65 7.61 12.08 -17.53
C PRO A 65 8.22 10.80 -16.95
N GLY A 66 7.39 9.81 -16.69
CA GLY A 66 7.74 8.55 -16.08
C GLY A 66 6.51 7.69 -15.85
N LYS A 67 6.73 6.46 -15.41
CA LYS A 67 5.64 5.52 -15.17
C LYS A 67 4.78 5.94 -13.99
N THR A 68 3.48 5.96 -14.22
CA THR A 68 2.41 6.13 -13.23
C THR A 68 1.24 5.23 -13.61
N ALA A 69 0.36 4.94 -12.66
CA ALA A 69 -0.89 4.23 -12.91
C ALA A 69 -2.00 4.76 -12.00
N VAL A 70 -3.24 4.71 -12.47
CA VAL A 70 -4.45 4.91 -11.68
C VAL A 70 -5.30 3.66 -11.76
N ILE A 71 -5.79 3.20 -10.63
CA ILE A 71 -6.61 2.00 -10.50
C ILE A 71 -7.98 2.44 -10.00
N ASP A 72 -9.00 2.27 -10.83
CA ASP A 72 -10.40 2.51 -10.44
C ASP A 72 -10.88 1.37 -9.54
N ASN A 73 -11.08 1.65 -8.25
CA ASN A 73 -11.43 0.64 -7.26
C ASN A 73 -12.84 0.04 -7.48
N ARG A 74 -13.73 0.72 -8.21
CA ARG A 74 -15.05 0.15 -8.56
C ARG A 74 -14.95 -1.14 -9.37
N LYS A 75 -13.91 -1.28 -10.20
CA LYS A 75 -13.63 -2.55 -10.93
C LYS A 75 -13.16 -3.67 -9.99
N ILE A 76 -12.49 -3.31 -8.90
CA ILE A 76 -12.04 -4.28 -7.91
C ILE A 76 -13.23 -4.79 -7.08
N GLU A 77 -14.20 -3.94 -6.80
CA GLU A 77 -15.40 -4.30 -6.04
C GLU A 77 -16.26 -5.37 -6.73
N GLN A 78 -16.12 -5.58 -8.04
CA GLN A 78 -16.76 -6.68 -8.79
C GLN A 78 -16.19 -8.08 -8.48
N GLY A 79 -15.37 -8.22 -7.45
CA GLY A 79 -14.79 -9.47 -6.96
C GLY A 79 -14.40 -9.34 -5.50
N ARG A 80 -13.64 -10.27 -4.98
CA ARG A 80 -13.09 -10.14 -3.63
C ARG A 80 -12.21 -8.88 -3.54
N ALA A 81 -12.49 -8.01 -2.60
CA ALA A 81 -11.70 -6.82 -2.30
C ALA A 81 -11.24 -6.87 -0.84
N ALA A 82 -10.37 -7.83 -0.53
CA ALA A 82 -9.96 -8.11 0.84
C ALA A 82 -8.72 -7.32 1.27
N ASN A 83 -7.77 -7.09 0.37
CA ASN A 83 -6.47 -6.52 0.71
C ASN A 83 -5.79 -5.82 -0.48
N ALA A 84 -4.56 -5.32 -0.27
CA ALA A 84 -3.80 -4.60 -1.28
C ALA A 84 -3.38 -5.48 -2.49
N GLU A 85 -3.27 -6.81 -2.34
CA GLU A 85 -3.02 -7.71 -3.49
C GLU A 85 -4.15 -7.60 -4.51
N ASP A 86 -5.40 -7.56 -4.05
CA ASP A 86 -6.57 -7.49 -4.93
C ASP A 86 -6.60 -6.17 -5.73
N VAL A 87 -6.17 -5.06 -5.11
CA VAL A 87 -6.13 -3.73 -5.74
C VAL A 87 -4.95 -3.60 -6.70
N LEU A 88 -3.77 -4.06 -6.30
CA LEU A 88 -2.52 -3.89 -7.05
C LEU A 88 -2.28 -4.97 -8.10
N ALA A 89 -3.21 -5.90 -8.28
CA ALA A 89 -3.15 -6.89 -9.37
C ALA A 89 -3.08 -6.20 -10.73
N LEU A 90 -2.47 -6.87 -11.71
CA LEU A 90 -2.32 -6.37 -13.09
C LEU A 90 -1.55 -5.04 -13.22
N GLN A 91 -0.75 -4.65 -12.20
CA GLN A 91 0.12 -3.49 -12.28
C GLN A 91 1.55 -3.92 -12.61
N PRO A 92 2.05 -3.65 -13.85
CA PRO A 92 3.43 -4.00 -14.22
C PRO A 92 4.43 -3.25 -13.34
N GLY A 93 5.46 -3.95 -12.82
CA GLY A 93 6.46 -3.38 -11.90
C GLY A 93 6.05 -3.38 -10.43
N VAL A 94 4.81 -3.78 -10.11
CA VAL A 94 4.34 -3.98 -8.73
C VAL A 94 4.23 -5.47 -8.43
N PHE A 95 4.91 -5.91 -7.40
CA PHE A 95 4.71 -7.22 -6.81
C PHE A 95 3.87 -7.05 -5.54
N ALA A 96 2.67 -7.60 -5.54
CA ALA A 96 1.80 -7.64 -4.37
C ALA A 96 1.26 -9.06 -4.20
N GLN A 97 1.49 -9.67 -3.03
CA GLN A 97 0.96 -11.00 -2.70
C GLN A 97 0.68 -11.12 -1.21
N ALA A 98 -0.52 -11.56 -0.89
CA ALA A 98 -0.89 -11.94 0.46
C ALA A 98 -0.21 -13.25 0.87
N THR A 99 0.23 -13.35 2.10
CA THR A 99 0.86 -14.56 2.64
C THR A 99 -0.04 -15.32 3.57
N SER A 100 -1.06 -14.67 4.11
CA SER A 100 -2.08 -15.30 4.96
C SER A 100 -3.48 -14.97 4.43
N GLY A 101 -3.66 -15.14 3.12
CA GLY A 101 -4.97 -14.98 2.47
C GLY A 101 -5.50 -13.56 2.46
N SER A 102 -6.22 -13.11 3.47
CA SER A 102 -6.81 -11.76 3.52
C SER A 102 -5.99 -10.75 4.30
N GLY A 103 -5.00 -11.19 5.06
CA GLY A 103 -4.09 -10.32 5.81
C GLY A 103 -2.69 -10.38 5.24
N ALA A 104 -1.84 -9.50 5.71
CA ALA A 104 -0.39 -9.50 5.53
C ALA A 104 0.11 -9.69 4.08
N ASN A 105 0.43 -8.58 3.42
CA ASN A 105 0.90 -8.59 2.02
C ASN A 105 2.39 -8.27 1.93
N LYS A 106 3.08 -8.92 1.02
CA LYS A 106 4.35 -8.43 0.52
C LYS A 106 4.07 -7.50 -0.66
N ILE A 107 4.47 -6.24 -0.54
CA ILE A 107 4.36 -5.25 -1.61
C ILE A 107 5.75 -4.73 -1.94
N SER A 108 6.10 -4.71 -3.22
CA SER A 108 7.37 -4.19 -3.72
C SER A 108 7.15 -3.51 -5.08
N ILE A 109 7.74 -2.36 -5.28
CA ILE A 109 7.81 -1.67 -6.56
C ILE A 109 9.28 -1.61 -6.99
N ARG A 110 9.63 -2.21 -8.14
CA ARG A 110 11.01 -2.20 -8.69
C ARG A 110 12.07 -2.70 -7.72
N GLY A 111 11.70 -3.68 -6.86
CA GLY A 111 12.61 -4.24 -5.86
C GLY A 111 12.76 -3.43 -4.58
N SER A 112 12.03 -2.34 -4.39
CA SER A 112 12.00 -1.65 -3.10
C SER A 112 11.47 -2.57 -2.00
N GLY A 113 12.08 -2.56 -0.83
CA GLY A 113 11.70 -3.44 0.26
C GLY A 113 11.83 -4.94 -0.08
N LEU A 114 12.64 -5.29 -1.07
CA LEU A 114 12.89 -6.63 -1.61
C LEU A 114 13.10 -7.68 -0.51
N ASN A 115 13.93 -7.36 0.46
CA ASN A 115 14.29 -8.22 1.58
C ASN A 115 13.52 -7.88 2.85
N THR A 116 12.36 -7.25 2.72
CA THR A 116 11.53 -6.97 3.89
C THR A 116 11.23 -8.28 4.58
N PHE A 117 11.63 -8.33 5.83
CA PHE A 117 11.24 -9.38 6.72
C PHE A 117 9.72 -9.37 6.87
N TYR A 118 9.14 -10.52 6.63
CA TYR A 118 7.72 -10.62 6.58
C TYR A 118 7.09 -10.63 7.98
N GLN A 119 6.63 -9.50 8.43
CA GLN A 119 5.70 -9.34 9.58
C GLN A 119 4.67 -8.23 9.32
N GLY A 120 4.27 -8.04 8.05
CA GLY A 120 3.29 -7.04 7.67
C GLY A 120 3.83 -5.61 7.68
N TYR A 121 5.13 -5.42 7.48
CA TYR A 121 5.72 -4.12 7.20
C TYR A 121 5.99 -3.98 5.72
N VAL A 122 5.66 -2.81 5.17
CA VAL A 122 6.04 -2.44 3.81
C VAL A 122 7.16 -1.41 3.89
N LEU A 123 8.27 -1.70 3.23
CA LEU A 123 9.45 -0.85 3.19
C LEU A 123 9.73 -0.37 1.77
N GLY A 124 10.39 0.78 1.65
CA GLY A 124 10.80 1.33 0.38
C GLY A 124 9.67 1.87 -0.50
N ILE A 125 8.47 2.04 0.04
CA ILE A 125 7.30 2.64 -0.62
C ILE A 125 6.65 3.62 0.36
N LYS A 126 6.32 4.82 -0.10
CA LYS A 126 5.53 5.77 0.68
C LYS A 126 4.04 5.58 0.42
N PHE A 127 3.30 5.26 1.46
CA PHE A 127 1.84 5.18 1.41
C PHE A 127 1.22 6.48 1.88
N LEU A 128 0.14 6.87 1.19
CA LEU A 128 -0.66 8.04 1.51
C LEU A 128 -2.15 7.66 1.50
N TYR A 129 -2.92 8.35 2.32
CA TYR A 129 -4.36 8.48 2.17
C TYR A 129 -4.70 9.94 1.87
N ASP A 130 -5.42 10.17 0.76
CA ASP A 130 -5.88 11.51 0.36
C ASP A 130 -4.73 12.55 0.28
N GLY A 131 -3.54 12.07 -0.15
CA GLY A 131 -2.32 12.86 -0.23
C GLY A 131 -1.62 13.13 1.10
N LEU A 132 -2.16 12.64 2.23
CA LEU A 132 -1.55 12.73 3.56
C LEU A 132 -0.67 11.51 3.84
N PRO A 133 0.56 11.69 4.38
CA PRO A 133 1.45 10.60 4.68
C PRO A 133 0.87 9.60 5.69
N LEU A 134 0.78 8.33 5.30
CA LEU A 134 0.59 7.20 6.19
C LEU A 134 1.95 6.67 6.66
N THR A 135 2.95 6.67 5.76
CA THR A 135 4.32 6.24 6.08
C THR A 135 5.06 7.37 6.78
N GLY A 136 5.44 7.12 8.03
CA GLY A 136 6.31 7.98 8.84
C GLY A 136 7.66 7.30 9.12
N PRO A 137 8.48 7.88 10.03
CA PRO A 137 9.77 7.29 10.43
C PRO A 137 9.68 5.87 10.97
N GLY A 138 8.53 5.45 11.53
CA GLY A 138 8.23 4.08 11.96
C GLY A 138 7.91 3.10 10.83
N GLY A 139 7.79 3.58 9.58
CA GLY A 139 7.37 2.78 8.43
C GLY A 139 5.85 2.61 8.36
N THR A 140 5.41 1.77 7.43
CA THR A 140 3.99 1.43 7.26
C THR A 140 3.76 -0.03 7.57
N GLN A 141 2.77 -0.29 8.40
CA GLN A 141 2.24 -1.63 8.59
C GLN A 141 1.12 -1.84 7.58
N GLU A 142 1.21 -2.89 6.77
CA GLU A 142 0.32 -3.09 5.64
C GLU A 142 -1.13 -3.43 6.04
N ASP A 143 -1.32 -3.96 7.26
CA ASP A 143 -2.64 -4.20 7.86
C ASP A 143 -3.39 -2.90 8.24
N MET A 144 -2.74 -1.73 8.16
CA MET A 144 -3.41 -0.43 8.24
C MET A 144 -4.06 -0.02 6.91
N LEU A 145 -3.70 -0.67 5.81
CA LEU A 145 -4.26 -0.38 4.49
C LEU A 145 -5.68 -0.94 4.41
N ASP A 146 -6.66 -0.05 4.29
CA ASP A 146 -8.06 -0.39 4.14
C ASP A 146 -8.57 -0.02 2.76
N MET A 147 -8.96 -1.02 1.98
CA MET A 147 -9.41 -0.86 0.60
C MET A 147 -10.92 -0.61 0.46
N ALA A 148 -11.68 -0.73 1.54
CA ALA A 148 -13.15 -0.75 1.47
C ALA A 148 -13.78 0.61 1.14
N SER A 149 -13.06 1.71 1.34
CA SER A 149 -13.57 3.07 1.18
C SER A 149 -12.72 3.90 0.21
N VAL A 150 -12.02 3.23 -0.70
CA VAL A 150 -11.15 3.87 -1.68
C VAL A 150 -11.90 4.01 -3.01
N ASP A 151 -11.92 5.22 -3.56
CA ASP A 151 -12.47 5.52 -4.88
C ASP A 151 -11.51 5.06 -5.98
N HIS A 152 -10.24 5.50 -5.89
CA HIS A 152 -9.18 5.07 -6.78
C HIS A 152 -7.83 5.04 -6.06
N THR A 153 -6.88 4.35 -6.68
CA THR A 153 -5.51 4.23 -6.17
C THR A 153 -4.52 4.74 -7.20
N GLU A 154 -3.67 5.67 -6.80
CA GLU A 154 -2.60 6.21 -7.63
C GLU A 154 -1.28 5.50 -7.31
N VAL A 155 -0.56 5.02 -8.32
CA VAL A 155 0.76 4.39 -8.18
C VAL A 155 1.79 5.21 -8.95
N LEU A 156 2.79 5.73 -8.24
CA LEU A 156 3.87 6.54 -8.80
C LEU A 156 5.20 5.82 -8.54
N TYR A 157 5.87 5.44 -9.62
CA TYR A 157 7.06 4.58 -9.55
C TYR A 157 8.35 5.38 -9.32
N GLY A 158 9.15 5.00 -8.32
CA GLY A 158 10.42 5.64 -8.01
C GLY A 158 10.30 7.15 -7.77
N ALA A 159 11.21 7.94 -8.30
CA ALA A 159 11.20 9.39 -8.18
C ALA A 159 10.03 10.10 -8.90
N ASN A 160 9.18 9.35 -9.63
CA ASN A 160 7.95 9.89 -10.21
C ASN A 160 6.94 10.33 -9.12
N ALA A 161 7.11 9.84 -7.89
CA ALA A 161 6.37 10.28 -6.70
C ALA A 161 6.76 11.67 -6.17
N PHE A 162 7.49 12.46 -6.94
CA PHE A 162 7.95 13.81 -6.62
C PHE A 162 6.83 14.73 -6.11
N ARG A 163 5.64 14.64 -6.71
CA ARG A 163 4.45 15.39 -6.30
C ARG A 163 4.09 15.22 -4.81
N TYR A 164 4.35 14.03 -4.27
CA TYR A 164 4.06 13.70 -2.88
C TYR A 164 5.28 13.80 -1.97
N SER A 165 6.37 14.42 -2.43
CA SER A 165 7.63 14.52 -1.67
C SER A 165 8.04 13.17 -1.11
N ALA A 166 7.97 12.11 -1.94
CA ALA A 166 8.17 10.75 -1.48
C ALA A 166 9.65 10.46 -1.21
N LEU A 167 9.89 9.99 0.00
CA LEU A 167 11.17 9.43 0.43
C LEU A 167 11.08 7.92 0.28
N SER A 168 11.43 7.39 -0.90
CA SER A 168 11.47 5.94 -1.11
C SER A 168 12.11 5.60 -2.46
N LEU A 169 12.64 4.39 -2.58
CA LEU A 169 13.14 3.86 -3.86
C LEU A 169 12.00 3.42 -4.77
N GLY A 170 10.96 2.81 -4.23
CA GLY A 170 9.83 2.28 -4.97
C GLY A 170 8.85 3.35 -5.45
N GLY A 171 8.82 4.50 -4.79
CA GLY A 171 7.88 5.56 -5.09
C GLY A 171 6.75 5.67 -4.07
N ALA A 172 5.53 5.99 -4.53
CA ALA A 172 4.39 6.18 -3.65
C ALA A 172 3.13 5.49 -4.17
N ILE A 173 2.28 5.10 -3.22
CA ILE A 173 0.90 4.67 -3.48
C ILE A 173 -0.01 5.58 -2.67
N ASN A 174 -0.93 6.28 -3.35
CA ASN A 174 -1.93 7.14 -2.73
C ASN A 174 -3.32 6.53 -2.90
N PHE A 175 -3.98 6.25 -1.79
CA PHE A 175 -5.36 5.79 -1.75
C PHE A 175 -6.27 6.99 -1.58
N VAL A 176 -7.12 7.26 -2.56
CA VAL A 176 -8.08 8.38 -2.54
C VAL A 176 -9.43 7.88 -2.07
N SER A 177 -9.95 8.52 -1.02
CA SER A 177 -11.20 8.11 -0.38
C SER A 177 -12.42 8.39 -1.23
N LYS A 178 -13.43 7.52 -1.13
CA LYS A 178 -14.81 7.85 -1.49
C LYS A 178 -15.29 9.04 -0.65
N THR A 179 -16.09 9.90 -1.24
CA THR A 179 -16.70 11.08 -0.60
C THR A 179 -18.22 11.09 -0.83
N GLY A 180 -18.96 11.95 -0.17
CA GLY A 180 -20.37 12.11 -0.45
C GLY A 180 -20.68 12.58 -1.88
N ARG A 181 -19.69 13.18 -2.56
CA ARG A 181 -19.81 13.62 -3.97
C ARG A 181 -19.50 12.49 -4.96
N THR A 182 -18.55 11.60 -4.64
CA THR A 182 -18.14 10.50 -5.54
C THR A 182 -18.95 9.23 -5.37
N ASP A 183 -19.50 9.01 -4.16
CA ASP A 183 -20.25 7.79 -3.80
C ASP A 183 -21.47 8.14 -2.91
N PRO A 184 -22.46 8.88 -3.46
CA PRO A 184 -23.66 9.25 -2.72
C PRO A 184 -24.61 8.06 -2.57
N GLY A 185 -25.43 8.06 -1.52
CA GLY A 185 -26.41 7.02 -1.22
C GLY A 185 -25.92 6.03 -0.16
N ASN A 186 -26.61 4.91 -0.06
CA ASN A 186 -26.30 3.87 0.89
C ASN A 186 -25.76 2.64 0.17
N TYR A 187 -24.80 1.99 0.79
CA TYR A 187 -24.17 0.77 0.27
C TYR A 187 -24.07 -0.30 1.35
N ALA A 188 -24.41 -1.52 1.00
CA ALA A 188 -24.24 -2.69 1.85
C ALA A 188 -23.58 -3.81 1.05
N ARG A 189 -22.54 -4.43 1.62
CA ARG A 189 -21.81 -5.55 0.99
C ARG A 189 -21.58 -6.66 1.99
N PHE A 190 -21.80 -7.90 1.53
CA PHE A 190 -21.58 -9.12 2.29
C PHE A 190 -20.79 -10.11 1.44
N GLU A 191 -19.73 -10.67 2.01
CA GLU A 191 -18.93 -11.71 1.36
C GLU A 191 -18.78 -12.91 2.31
N ALA A 192 -18.74 -14.10 1.73
CA ALA A 192 -18.41 -15.34 2.43
C ALA A 192 -17.56 -16.23 1.51
N GLY A 193 -16.65 -17.02 2.09
CA GLY A 193 -15.76 -17.83 1.28
C GLY A 193 -15.03 -18.93 2.04
N SER A 194 -14.12 -19.57 1.34
CA SER A 194 -13.26 -20.63 1.87
C SER A 194 -12.46 -20.18 3.08
N PHE A 195 -12.10 -21.13 3.93
CA PHE A 195 -11.31 -20.91 5.14
C PHE A 195 -11.98 -19.96 6.16
N GLY A 196 -13.32 -20.03 6.26
CA GLY A 196 -14.10 -19.23 7.20
C GLY A 196 -14.14 -17.72 6.85
N TYR A 197 -13.76 -17.34 5.61
CA TYR A 197 -13.77 -15.94 5.21
C TYR A 197 -15.17 -15.34 5.24
N ARG A 198 -15.31 -14.21 5.90
CA ARG A 198 -16.52 -13.38 5.94
C ARG A 198 -16.13 -11.91 5.97
N LYS A 199 -16.85 -11.08 5.22
CA LYS A 199 -16.73 -9.62 5.24
C LYS A 199 -18.09 -8.98 5.19
N GLN A 200 -18.26 -7.91 5.93
CA GLN A 200 -19.45 -7.07 5.96
C GLN A 200 -19.00 -5.62 5.87
N GLN A 201 -19.67 -4.84 5.05
CA GLN A 201 -19.45 -3.41 4.90
C GLN A 201 -20.78 -2.70 4.74
N LEU A 202 -20.95 -1.61 5.46
CA LEU A 202 -22.06 -0.69 5.32
C LEU A 202 -21.50 0.71 5.14
N SER A 203 -21.98 1.47 4.16
CA SER A 203 -21.59 2.86 4.00
C SER A 203 -22.75 3.75 3.59
N THR A 204 -22.58 5.04 3.87
CA THR A 204 -23.50 6.08 3.46
C THR A 204 -22.73 7.33 3.09
N GLY A 205 -23.17 7.99 2.03
CA GLY A 205 -22.61 9.27 1.57
C GLY A 205 -23.69 10.20 1.08
N GLY A 206 -23.44 11.50 1.16
CA GLY A 206 -24.40 12.50 0.71
C GLY A 206 -23.83 13.89 0.59
N VAL A 207 -24.57 14.73 -0.10
CA VAL A 207 -24.29 16.16 -0.29
C VAL A 207 -25.48 16.97 0.20
N GLU A 208 -25.23 17.96 1.05
CA GLU A 208 -26.25 18.89 1.54
C GLU A 208 -25.69 20.32 1.48
N GLY A 209 -26.14 21.10 0.48
CA GLY A 209 -25.61 22.41 0.20
C GLY A 209 -24.10 22.39 -0.05
N ASP A 210 -23.34 23.13 0.76
CA ASP A 210 -21.88 23.24 0.70
C ASP A 210 -21.17 22.10 1.43
N ASN A 211 -21.93 21.18 2.06
CA ASN A 211 -21.38 20.06 2.82
C ASN A 211 -21.49 18.77 2.04
N ASP A 212 -20.55 17.88 2.25
CA ASP A 212 -20.66 16.48 1.88
C ASP A 212 -20.03 15.58 2.96
N TYR A 213 -20.52 14.36 3.05
CA TYR A 213 -20.02 13.38 4.00
C TYR A 213 -20.01 11.99 3.40
N TYR A 214 -19.09 11.17 3.90
CA TYR A 214 -19.05 9.73 3.64
C TYR A 214 -18.65 9.01 4.93
N VAL A 215 -19.35 7.92 5.26
CA VAL A 215 -19.05 7.06 6.40
C VAL A 215 -19.16 5.61 5.97
N SER A 216 -18.18 4.81 6.31
CA SER A 216 -18.15 3.36 6.06
C SER A 216 -17.72 2.63 7.32
N ILE A 217 -18.43 1.56 7.67
CA ILE A 217 -18.06 0.61 8.71
C ILE A 217 -17.86 -0.75 8.08
N GLN A 218 -16.88 -1.49 8.59
CA GLN A 218 -16.60 -2.83 8.10
C GLN A 218 -16.21 -3.78 9.22
N HIS A 219 -16.49 -5.05 8.95
CA HIS A 219 -16.02 -6.18 9.74
C HIS A 219 -15.56 -7.29 8.80
N ASN A 220 -14.42 -7.90 9.10
CA ASN A 220 -13.91 -9.07 8.38
C ASN A 220 -13.34 -10.09 9.35
N GLU A 221 -13.49 -11.35 8.99
CA GLU A 221 -12.87 -12.47 9.71
C GLU A 221 -12.50 -13.60 8.77
N ARG A 222 -11.55 -14.43 9.18
CA ARG A 222 -11.10 -15.60 8.46
C ARG A 222 -10.39 -16.56 9.43
N ASP A 223 -10.61 -17.87 9.25
CA ASP A 223 -9.89 -18.90 10.03
C ASP A 223 -8.45 -19.13 9.50
N GLY A 224 -8.25 -18.91 8.19
CA GLY A 224 -6.97 -19.09 7.50
C GLY A 224 -6.77 -20.48 6.90
N TYR A 225 -5.83 -20.59 5.95
CA TYR A 225 -5.49 -21.85 5.28
C TYR A 225 -4.49 -22.69 6.09
N GLN A 226 -3.48 -22.04 6.69
CA GLN A 226 -2.57 -22.72 7.62
C GLN A 226 -3.23 -22.86 9.00
N ASP A 227 -2.82 -23.87 9.74
CA ASP A 227 -3.28 -24.09 11.10
C ASP A 227 -2.96 -22.89 11.98
N ASN A 228 -3.88 -22.50 12.86
CA ASN A 228 -3.70 -21.40 13.81
C ASN A 228 -3.41 -20.04 13.16
N THR A 229 -4.05 -19.73 12.02
CA THR A 229 -3.91 -18.44 11.34
C THR A 229 -5.20 -17.62 11.24
N PRO A 230 -6.01 -17.52 12.32
CA PRO A 230 -7.21 -16.69 12.28
C PRO A 230 -6.85 -15.21 12.14
N ASN A 231 -7.70 -14.50 11.40
CA ASN A 231 -7.68 -13.05 11.25
C ASN A 231 -9.07 -12.51 11.57
N LYS A 232 -9.13 -11.41 12.29
CA LYS A 232 -10.35 -10.67 12.57
C LYS A 232 -10.05 -9.19 12.62
N GLY A 233 -10.81 -8.40 11.87
CA GLY A 233 -10.68 -6.95 11.83
C GLY A 233 -12.02 -6.24 11.80
N GLN A 234 -12.04 -5.01 12.31
CA GLN A 234 -13.17 -4.09 12.18
C GLN A 234 -12.66 -2.66 12.11
N GLY A 235 -13.42 -1.80 11.47
CA GLY A 235 -13.00 -0.43 11.30
C GLY A 235 -14.11 0.51 10.86
N ILE A 236 -13.80 1.80 10.97
CA ILE A 236 -14.62 2.90 10.46
C ILE A 236 -13.73 3.83 9.64
N VAL A 237 -14.26 4.25 8.50
CA VAL A 237 -13.70 5.31 7.67
C VAL A 237 -14.76 6.38 7.50
N ALA A 238 -14.41 7.63 7.76
CA ALA A 238 -15.32 8.74 7.56
C ALA A 238 -14.57 9.95 7.00
N ASN A 239 -15.23 10.74 6.19
CA ASN A 239 -14.79 12.07 5.83
C ASN A 239 -15.97 13.05 5.72
N PHE A 240 -15.65 14.30 5.95
CA PHE A 240 -16.58 15.42 5.88
C PHE A 240 -15.91 16.57 5.13
N GLY A 241 -16.56 17.04 4.07
CA GLY A 241 -16.12 18.17 3.26
C GLY A 241 -17.03 19.37 3.44
N HIS A 242 -16.44 20.58 3.46
CA HIS A 242 -17.17 21.84 3.49
C HIS A 242 -16.55 22.87 2.55
N VAL A 243 -17.39 23.50 1.72
CA VAL A 243 -17.01 24.59 0.82
C VAL A 243 -17.41 25.91 1.48
N PHE A 244 -16.44 26.60 2.05
CA PHE A 244 -16.67 27.91 2.71
C PHE A 244 -16.94 29.03 1.70
N SER A 245 -16.31 28.94 0.54
CA SER A 245 -16.47 29.85 -0.59
C SER A 245 -15.97 29.15 -1.88
N PRO A 246 -16.24 29.73 -3.07
CA PRO A 246 -15.64 29.20 -4.32
C PRO A 246 -14.11 29.06 -4.30
N GLN A 247 -13.43 29.77 -3.38
CA GLN A 247 -11.99 29.75 -3.25
C GLN A 247 -11.48 28.86 -2.11
N LEU A 248 -12.31 28.52 -1.11
CA LEU A 248 -11.86 27.83 0.10
C LEU A 248 -12.73 26.62 0.40
N GLU A 249 -12.10 25.46 0.39
CA GLU A 249 -12.70 24.21 0.83
C GLU A 249 -11.82 23.47 1.83
N THR A 250 -12.43 22.70 2.71
CA THR A 250 -11.73 21.86 3.70
C THR A 250 -12.41 20.51 3.78
N ARG A 251 -11.61 19.46 3.89
CA ARG A 251 -12.09 18.12 4.16
C ARG A 251 -11.36 17.53 5.36
N PHE A 252 -12.11 16.91 6.25
CA PHE A 252 -11.62 16.17 7.41
C PHE A 252 -11.75 14.68 7.16
N TYR A 253 -10.78 13.89 7.66
CA TYR A 253 -10.71 12.45 7.51
C TYR A 253 -10.52 11.78 8.86
N ILE A 254 -11.22 10.67 9.06
CA ILE A 254 -11.11 9.79 10.22
C ILE A 254 -11.01 8.36 9.72
N ARG A 255 -9.99 7.64 10.16
CA ARG A 255 -9.85 6.19 9.99
C ARG A 255 -9.52 5.58 11.32
N TYR A 256 -10.28 4.57 11.70
CA TYR A 256 -10.05 3.79 12.91
C TYR A 256 -10.15 2.32 12.56
N LYS A 257 -9.18 1.52 13.01
CA LYS A 257 -9.13 0.09 12.73
C LYS A 257 -8.60 -0.68 13.92
N GLU A 258 -9.29 -1.75 14.26
CA GLU A 258 -8.83 -2.80 15.17
C GLU A 258 -8.56 -4.06 14.36
N GLU A 259 -7.49 -4.78 14.66
CA GLU A 259 -7.17 -6.03 13.98
C GLU A 259 -6.43 -7.00 14.87
N THR A 260 -6.78 -8.27 14.76
CA THR A 260 -6.03 -9.39 15.31
C THR A 260 -5.70 -10.32 14.16
N LEU A 261 -4.42 -10.54 13.93
CA LEU A 261 -3.89 -11.37 12.85
C LEU A 261 -2.96 -12.43 13.44
N SER A 262 -3.20 -13.69 13.12
CA SER A 262 -2.23 -14.76 13.33
C SER A 262 -1.66 -15.17 11.96
N GLN A 263 -0.35 -15.13 11.84
CA GLN A 263 0.36 -15.50 10.62
C GLN A 263 0.93 -16.90 10.71
N GLY A 264 0.95 -17.57 9.55
CA GLY A 264 1.68 -18.81 9.40
C GLY A 264 3.18 -18.61 9.49
N ASN A 265 3.87 -19.57 10.08
CA ASN A 265 5.32 -19.66 10.00
C ASN A 265 5.76 -20.09 8.60
N THR A 266 7.00 -19.80 8.27
CA THR A 266 7.61 -20.31 7.02
C THR A 266 7.79 -21.82 7.06
N LEU A 267 7.67 -22.44 5.89
CA LEU A 267 7.82 -23.87 5.66
C LEU A 267 9.12 -24.15 4.89
N THR A 268 9.60 -25.39 4.93
CA THR A 268 10.57 -25.93 3.96
C THR A 268 9.85 -26.21 2.62
N LYS A 269 10.59 -26.41 1.53
CA LYS A 269 10.00 -26.89 0.25
C LYS A 269 9.28 -28.22 0.41
N TYR A 270 9.84 -29.12 1.23
CA TYR A 270 9.24 -30.40 1.53
C TYR A 270 7.87 -30.22 2.20
N GLN A 271 7.80 -29.41 3.26
CA GLN A 271 6.54 -29.11 3.95
C GLN A 271 5.55 -28.39 3.03
N LEU A 272 6.00 -27.40 2.26
CA LEU A 272 5.16 -26.68 1.29
C LEU A 272 4.48 -27.66 0.31
N LYS A 273 5.15 -28.73 -0.05
CA LYS A 273 4.63 -29.76 -0.97
C LYS A 273 3.76 -30.81 -0.27
N HIS A 274 4.10 -31.26 0.94
CA HIS A 274 3.50 -32.43 1.57
C HIS A 274 2.60 -32.11 2.77
N ASP A 275 2.86 -30.99 3.47
CA ASP A 275 2.12 -30.55 4.66
C ASP A 275 1.97 -29.01 4.68
N PRO A 276 1.28 -28.43 3.70
CA PRO A 276 1.23 -26.97 3.52
C PRO A 276 0.42 -26.23 4.60
N THR A 277 -0.38 -26.93 5.38
CA THR A 277 -1.16 -26.34 6.48
C THR A 277 -0.40 -26.28 7.78
N SER A 278 0.72 -26.99 7.90
CA SER A 278 1.54 -27.03 9.11
C SER A 278 1.94 -25.63 9.58
N ASN A 279 1.72 -25.35 10.86
CA ASN A 279 2.12 -24.11 11.51
C ASN A 279 2.44 -24.36 12.98
N LEU A 280 3.68 -24.71 13.23
CA LEU A 280 4.16 -25.07 14.57
C LEU A 280 4.44 -23.88 15.47
N VAL A 281 4.76 -22.72 14.88
CA VAL A 281 5.13 -21.48 15.60
C VAL A 281 4.43 -20.31 14.95
N PRO A 282 3.11 -20.15 15.15
CA PRO A 282 2.38 -19.02 14.61
C PRO A 282 2.87 -17.69 15.21
N ILE A 283 2.75 -16.61 14.42
CA ILE A 283 3.07 -15.26 14.85
C ILE A 283 1.77 -14.51 15.02
N GLY A 284 1.49 -14.04 16.23
CA GLY A 284 0.30 -13.24 16.53
C GLY A 284 0.60 -11.74 16.53
N ARG A 285 -0.32 -10.96 15.99
CA ARG A 285 -0.30 -9.50 16.00
C ARG A 285 -1.66 -9.01 16.43
N LYS A 286 -1.69 -8.00 17.28
CA LYS A 286 -2.93 -7.37 17.73
C LYS A 286 -2.77 -5.85 17.68
N LYS A 287 -3.76 -5.17 17.13
CA LYS A 287 -3.87 -3.72 17.09
C LYS A 287 -5.16 -3.31 17.77
N ASP A 288 -5.02 -2.56 18.84
CA ASP A 288 -6.14 -2.02 19.59
C ASP A 288 -6.33 -0.54 19.24
N GLY A 289 -6.92 -0.29 18.07
CA GLY A 289 -7.33 1.05 17.69
C GLY A 289 -6.28 1.89 16.96
N SER A 290 -5.78 1.40 15.80
CA SER A 290 -5.02 2.26 14.89
C SER A 290 -5.91 3.41 14.42
N THR A 291 -5.45 4.66 14.63
CA THR A 291 -6.23 5.87 14.34
C THR A 291 -5.45 6.78 13.40
N LEU A 292 -6.10 7.21 12.32
CA LEU A 292 -5.60 8.25 11.41
C LEU A 292 -6.61 9.39 11.39
N LEU A 293 -6.16 10.57 11.77
CA LEU A 293 -6.93 11.80 11.66
C LEU A 293 -6.23 12.71 10.65
N GLY A 294 -6.99 13.35 9.79
CA GLY A 294 -6.41 14.25 8.80
C GLY A 294 -7.34 15.38 8.41
N SER A 295 -6.75 16.42 7.83
CA SER A 295 -7.50 17.43 7.11
C SER A 295 -6.71 17.92 5.91
N THR A 296 -7.42 18.23 4.83
CA THR A 296 -6.90 18.94 3.67
C THR A 296 -7.71 20.20 3.45
N THR A 297 -7.03 21.33 3.35
CA THR A 297 -7.65 22.63 3.05
C THR A 297 -7.07 23.14 1.75
N THR A 298 -7.90 23.44 0.77
CA THR A 298 -7.52 24.02 -0.51
C THR A 298 -7.97 25.45 -0.58
N TYR A 299 -7.02 26.34 -0.84
CA TYR A 299 -7.33 27.74 -1.18
C TYR A 299 -6.95 28.03 -2.64
N THR A 300 -7.94 28.36 -3.44
CA THR A 300 -7.79 28.68 -4.86
C THR A 300 -7.70 30.20 -5.01
N PHE A 301 -6.50 30.70 -5.32
CA PHE A 301 -6.27 32.16 -5.53
C PHE A 301 -6.95 32.65 -6.81
N ASN A 302 -6.88 31.83 -7.85
CA ASN A 302 -7.48 32.01 -9.18
C ASN A 302 -7.44 30.67 -9.93
N ASP A 303 -7.95 30.64 -11.15
CA ASP A 303 -8.03 29.43 -11.98
C ASP A 303 -6.68 28.71 -12.19
N ASN A 304 -5.57 29.42 -12.01
CA ASN A 304 -4.22 28.93 -12.28
C ASN A 304 -3.36 28.74 -11.02
N ALA A 305 -3.84 29.11 -9.84
CA ALA A 305 -3.04 29.06 -8.63
C ALA A 305 -3.83 28.58 -7.41
N LYS A 306 -3.31 27.58 -6.72
CA LYS A 306 -3.89 27.05 -5.47
C LYS A 306 -2.84 26.67 -4.45
N LEU A 307 -3.22 26.73 -3.18
CA LEU A 307 -2.48 26.24 -2.03
C LEU A 307 -3.28 25.12 -1.37
N GLU A 308 -2.64 23.98 -1.20
CA GLU A 308 -3.19 22.85 -0.45
C GLU A 308 -2.42 22.72 0.88
N VAL A 309 -3.13 22.69 2.00
CA VAL A 309 -2.58 22.50 3.34
C VAL A 309 -3.11 21.18 3.89
N GLY A 310 -2.23 20.27 4.19
CA GLY A 310 -2.55 18.97 4.76
C GLY A 310 -2.01 18.85 6.19
N LEU A 311 -2.86 18.41 7.11
CA LEU A 311 -2.50 18.07 8.48
C LEU A 311 -2.89 16.62 8.75
N GLY A 312 -2.02 15.86 9.40
CA GLY A 312 -2.27 14.46 9.72
C GLY A 312 -1.76 14.10 11.11
N TYR A 313 -2.47 13.19 11.75
CA TYR A 313 -2.06 12.50 12.98
C TYR A 313 -2.32 11.02 12.80
N ASN A 314 -1.30 10.22 13.02
CA ASN A 314 -1.36 8.76 12.95
C ASN A 314 -0.98 8.19 14.32
N ASP A 315 -1.80 7.29 14.86
CA ASP A 315 -1.52 6.51 16.08
C ASP A 315 -1.71 5.03 15.76
N TYR A 316 -0.63 4.24 15.86
CA TYR A 316 -0.69 2.81 15.61
C TYR A 316 -0.03 2.00 16.71
N PRO A 317 -0.83 1.60 17.71
CA PRO A 317 -0.42 0.61 18.69
C PRO A 317 -0.35 -0.77 18.03
N LEU A 318 0.66 -1.57 18.41
CA LEU A 318 0.80 -2.94 17.95
C LEU A 318 1.37 -3.83 19.06
N ASP A 319 0.65 -4.89 19.42
CA ASP A 319 1.17 -6.01 20.19
C ASP A 319 1.71 -7.06 19.22
N ASN A 320 3.02 -7.09 19.03
CA ASN A 320 3.71 -8.04 18.17
C ASN A 320 4.14 -9.27 18.97
N GLY A 321 3.90 -10.47 18.42
CA GLY A 321 4.13 -11.73 19.13
C GLY A 321 3.01 -12.10 20.13
N TRP A 322 1.89 -11.36 20.10
CA TRP A 322 0.73 -11.61 20.95
C TRP A 322 0.29 -13.09 20.86
N ARG A 323 0.02 -13.69 22.02
CA ARG A 323 -0.31 -15.10 22.28
C ARG A 323 0.84 -16.09 22.12
N TYR A 324 1.75 -15.95 21.20
CA TYR A 324 2.67 -17.03 20.80
C TYR A 324 4.12 -16.77 21.20
N SER A 325 4.58 -15.51 21.14
CA SER A 325 5.95 -15.17 21.48
C SER A 325 6.23 -15.36 22.99
N PRO A 326 7.41 -15.90 23.36
CA PRO A 326 7.90 -15.87 24.74
C PRO A 326 8.30 -14.46 25.20
N THR A 327 8.58 -13.55 24.25
CA THR A 327 8.95 -12.15 24.50
C THR A 327 8.11 -11.20 23.64
N PRO A 328 6.77 -11.13 23.89
CA PRO A 328 5.90 -10.24 23.14
C PRO A 328 6.34 -8.78 23.29
N GLN A 329 6.02 -7.98 22.25
CA GLN A 329 6.45 -6.60 22.14
C GLN A 329 5.25 -5.68 21.99
N GLU A 330 5.24 -4.62 22.77
CA GLU A 330 4.33 -3.50 22.61
C GLU A 330 5.02 -2.41 21.81
N TRP A 331 4.48 -2.10 20.65
CA TRP A 331 4.93 -1.02 19.78
C TRP A 331 3.96 0.14 19.87
N ARG A 332 4.49 1.33 20.03
CA ARG A 332 3.71 2.55 19.97
C ARG A 332 4.37 3.50 18.98
N SER A 333 3.60 4.01 18.02
CA SER A 333 4.06 5.01 17.07
C SER A 333 2.95 6.04 16.86
N GLN A 334 3.28 7.30 17.15
CA GLN A 334 2.39 8.44 16.93
C GLN A 334 3.14 9.45 16.08
N ASP A 335 2.63 9.70 14.88
CA ASP A 335 3.23 10.63 13.94
C ASP A 335 2.33 11.84 13.72
N VAL A 336 2.93 13.02 13.60
CA VAL A 336 2.26 14.23 13.14
C VAL A 336 2.82 14.65 11.79
N ASN A 337 1.92 15.03 10.88
CA ASN A 337 2.24 15.35 9.50
C ASN A 337 1.78 16.77 9.16
N LEU A 338 2.64 17.52 8.45
CA LEU A 338 2.30 18.77 7.81
C LEU A 338 2.72 18.70 6.34
N THR A 339 1.79 18.99 5.43
CA THR A 339 2.07 19.13 4.01
C THR A 339 1.55 20.46 3.52
N LEU A 340 2.40 21.23 2.83
CA LEU A 340 2.04 22.48 2.14
C LEU A 340 2.37 22.28 0.68
N ARG A 341 1.42 22.51 -0.23
CA ARG A 341 1.63 22.39 -1.67
C ARG A 341 1.03 23.57 -2.39
N TYR A 342 1.90 24.41 -2.95
CA TYR A 342 1.50 25.48 -3.84
C TYR A 342 1.64 25.02 -5.29
N LEU A 343 0.59 25.16 -6.07
CA LEU A 343 0.55 24.79 -7.47
C LEU A 343 0.18 26.02 -8.29
N ARG A 344 0.91 26.25 -9.37
CA ARG A 344 0.65 27.30 -10.35
C ARG A 344 0.72 26.70 -11.74
N THR A 345 -0.37 26.78 -12.49
CA THR A 345 -0.52 26.19 -13.82
C THR A 345 -0.73 27.27 -14.87
N ALA A 346 -0.42 26.94 -16.13
CA ALA A 346 -0.62 27.84 -17.26
C ALA A 346 0.03 29.23 -17.09
N ASP A 347 1.12 29.32 -16.34
CA ASP A 347 1.94 30.53 -16.23
C ASP A 347 2.90 30.64 -17.43
N THR A 348 3.64 31.72 -17.48
CA THR A 348 4.68 31.96 -18.50
C THR A 348 6.04 32.08 -17.86
N PHE A 349 6.95 31.20 -18.30
CA PHE A 349 8.36 31.25 -17.90
C PHE A 349 9.25 31.24 -19.14
N PHE A 350 10.09 32.26 -19.30
CA PHE A 350 10.88 32.49 -20.53
C PHE A 350 10.05 32.52 -21.82
N GLY A 351 8.81 33.01 -21.76
CA GLY A 351 7.89 33.05 -22.91
C GLY A 351 7.23 31.71 -23.26
N LEU A 352 7.43 30.68 -22.46
CA LEU A 352 6.86 29.33 -22.65
C LEU A 352 5.84 29.05 -21.55
N ARG A 353 4.81 28.25 -21.88
CA ARG A 353 3.82 27.81 -20.89
C ARG A 353 4.47 26.93 -19.83
N SER A 354 4.15 27.20 -18.58
CA SER A 354 4.82 26.61 -17.43
C SER A 354 3.79 26.23 -16.34
N ASP A 355 3.94 25.00 -15.83
CA ASP A 355 3.25 24.54 -14.61
C ASP A 355 4.31 24.35 -13.51
N SER A 356 4.16 25.05 -12.39
CA SER A 356 5.14 25.06 -11.28
C SER A 356 4.53 24.52 -9.99
N SER A 357 5.35 23.90 -9.17
CA SER A 357 4.96 23.42 -7.84
C SER A 357 6.03 23.69 -6.79
N VAL A 358 5.57 24.07 -5.59
CA VAL A 358 6.40 24.15 -4.39
C VAL A 358 5.73 23.27 -3.34
N THR A 359 6.44 22.30 -2.81
CA THR A 359 5.91 21.40 -1.79
C THR A 359 6.82 21.35 -0.59
N PHE A 360 6.25 21.45 0.60
CA PHE A 360 6.90 21.19 1.88
C PHE A 360 6.15 20.05 2.55
N SER A 361 6.86 19.04 3.04
CA SER A 361 6.31 17.93 3.82
C SER A 361 7.18 17.65 5.03
N ASN A 362 6.56 17.51 6.19
CA ASN A 362 7.24 17.14 7.43
C ASN A 362 6.45 16.04 8.13
N THR A 363 7.12 14.96 8.51
CA THR A 363 6.56 13.88 9.32
C THR A 363 7.45 13.67 10.53
N LEU A 364 6.91 13.87 11.71
CA LEU A 364 7.60 13.75 13.00
C LEU A 364 7.02 12.59 13.80
N ALA A 365 7.87 11.64 14.19
CA ALA A 365 7.54 10.66 15.22
C ALA A 365 7.48 11.36 16.58
N TYR A 366 6.27 11.82 16.93
CA TYR A 366 6.00 12.58 18.16
C TYR A 366 6.19 11.70 19.41
N LEU A 367 5.72 10.46 19.33
CA LEU A 367 5.96 9.42 20.32
C LEU A 367 6.22 8.11 19.59
N ALA A 368 7.37 7.48 19.84
CA ALA A 368 7.69 6.19 19.26
C ALA A 368 8.54 5.37 20.22
N ASP A 369 8.02 4.25 20.70
CA ASP A 369 8.79 3.33 21.52
C ASP A 369 8.38 1.86 21.27
N VAL A 370 9.26 0.96 21.66
CA VAL A 370 9.02 -0.48 21.68
C VAL A 370 9.44 -1.03 23.03
N LYS A 371 8.56 -1.79 23.66
CA LYS A 371 8.81 -2.52 24.89
C LYS A 371 8.70 -4.02 24.62
N SER A 372 9.66 -4.80 25.08
CA SER A 372 9.55 -6.25 25.13
C SER A 372 9.34 -6.72 26.58
N HIS A 373 8.51 -7.74 26.74
CA HIS A 373 8.15 -8.29 28.03
C HIS A 373 8.42 -9.78 28.07
N SER A 374 8.78 -10.29 29.24
CA SER A 374 8.77 -11.75 29.45
C SER A 374 7.32 -12.20 29.59
N LYS A 375 6.86 -13.11 28.72
CA LYS A 375 5.51 -13.68 28.81
C LYS A 375 5.28 -14.43 30.13
N ALA A 376 6.34 -15.07 30.65
CA ALA A 376 6.25 -15.85 31.87
C ALA A 376 6.08 -15.01 33.16
N THR A 377 6.68 -13.81 33.18
CA THR A 377 6.73 -12.97 34.39
C THR A 377 6.01 -11.62 34.22
N GLY A 378 5.68 -11.22 32.98
CA GLY A 378 5.16 -9.90 32.66
C GLY A 378 6.17 -8.74 32.82
N ILE A 379 7.42 -9.06 33.19
CA ILE A 379 8.45 -8.03 33.44
C ILE A 379 8.97 -7.49 32.13
N THR A 380 9.06 -6.17 32.00
CA THR A 380 9.71 -5.50 30.85
C THR A 380 11.18 -5.89 30.82
N GLN A 381 11.61 -6.44 29.69
CA GLN A 381 12.99 -6.84 29.44
C GLN A 381 13.82 -5.77 28.75
N GLN A 382 13.20 -5.03 27.83
CA GLN A 382 13.87 -3.96 27.10
C GLN A 382 12.84 -2.87 26.73
N LYS A 383 13.31 -1.63 26.76
CA LYS A 383 12.59 -0.48 26.17
C LYS A 383 13.55 0.28 25.26
N THR A 384 13.12 0.49 24.02
CA THR A 384 13.83 1.28 23.01
C THR A 384 12.96 2.46 22.58
N ASN A 385 13.51 3.66 22.61
CA ASN A 385 12.85 4.91 22.27
C ASN A 385 13.36 5.44 20.92
N TYR A 386 12.43 5.83 20.03
CA TYR A 386 12.69 6.39 18.70
C TYR A 386 12.08 7.79 18.53
N THR A 387 11.48 8.35 19.57
CA THR A 387 10.84 9.67 19.60
C THR A 387 11.76 10.77 19.10
N GLY A 388 11.24 11.63 18.22
CA GLY A 388 11.99 12.72 17.60
C GLY A 388 12.64 12.37 16.26
N SER A 389 12.47 11.12 15.77
CA SER A 389 12.81 10.80 14.38
C SER A 389 11.91 11.58 13.43
N ARG A 390 12.47 12.09 12.31
CA ARG A 390 11.78 13.05 11.45
C ARG A 390 12.19 12.89 10.00
N ASP A 391 11.24 13.12 9.09
CA ASP A 391 11.44 13.25 7.66
C ASP A 391 10.92 14.61 7.20
N THR A 392 11.78 15.46 6.65
CA THR A 392 11.43 16.77 6.11
C THR A 392 11.85 16.84 4.65
N VAL A 393 10.94 17.25 3.77
CA VAL A 393 11.21 17.38 2.34
C VAL A 393 10.69 18.73 1.86
N PHE A 394 11.55 19.49 1.19
CA PHE A 394 11.18 20.67 0.44
C PHE A 394 11.45 20.41 -1.04
N SER A 395 10.42 20.55 -1.90
CA SER A 395 10.52 20.22 -3.32
C SER A 395 10.08 21.38 -4.20
N LEU A 396 10.85 21.64 -5.24
CA LEU A 396 10.54 22.58 -6.30
C LEU A 396 10.40 21.81 -7.61
N GLY A 397 9.29 21.97 -8.31
CA GLY A 397 9.01 21.33 -9.59
C GLY A 397 8.54 22.32 -10.63
N ASN A 398 8.94 22.09 -11.88
CA ASN A 398 8.46 22.85 -13.02
C ASN A 398 8.28 21.93 -14.22
N GLU A 399 7.21 22.13 -14.95
CA GLU A 399 6.96 21.54 -16.26
C GLU A 399 6.83 22.67 -17.27
N LEU A 400 7.73 22.68 -18.26
CA LEU A 400 7.85 23.71 -19.29
C LEU A 400 7.44 23.13 -20.64
N GLN A 401 6.45 23.71 -21.29
CA GLN A 401 6.03 23.33 -22.64
C GLN A 401 6.97 23.99 -23.65
N LEU A 402 7.92 23.23 -24.18
CA LEU A 402 8.92 23.73 -25.16
C LEU A 402 8.31 24.00 -26.53
N ASN A 403 7.31 23.21 -26.92
CA ASN A 403 6.48 23.36 -28.11
C ASN A 403 5.19 22.52 -27.95
N ASP A 404 4.33 22.49 -28.95
CA ASP A 404 3.03 21.80 -28.89
C ASP A 404 3.10 20.30 -28.57
N ARG A 405 4.28 19.67 -28.77
CA ARG A 405 4.50 18.23 -28.60
C ARG A 405 5.55 17.87 -27.55
N THR A 406 6.23 18.85 -26.96
CA THR A 406 7.39 18.59 -26.09
C THR A 406 7.28 19.32 -24.76
N TRP A 407 7.42 18.58 -23.67
CA TRP A 407 7.44 19.12 -22.30
C TRP A 407 8.71 18.69 -21.59
N LEU A 408 9.36 19.66 -20.96
CA LEU A 408 10.53 19.47 -20.10
C LEU A 408 10.07 19.58 -18.65
N SER A 409 10.25 18.53 -17.86
CA SER A 409 10.02 18.54 -16.41
C SER A 409 11.34 18.61 -15.67
N THR A 410 11.45 19.53 -14.73
CA THR A 410 12.59 19.65 -13.83
C THR A 410 12.11 19.64 -12.39
N GLY A 411 12.90 19.06 -11.50
CA GLY A 411 12.58 19.01 -10.07
C GLY A 411 13.82 18.93 -9.20
N LEU A 412 13.70 19.47 -8.00
CA LEU A 412 14.73 19.41 -6.98
C LEU A 412 14.07 19.21 -5.62
N SER A 413 14.46 18.18 -4.89
CA SER A 413 14.09 18.02 -3.48
C SER A 413 15.30 18.20 -2.58
N LEU A 414 15.13 18.99 -1.54
CA LEU A 414 16.01 19.08 -0.37
C LEU A 414 15.39 18.22 0.72
N ILE A 415 16.18 17.32 1.25
CA ILE A 415 15.73 16.25 2.14
C ILE A 415 16.54 16.32 3.42
N ASP A 416 15.86 16.39 4.56
CA ASP A 416 16.46 16.35 5.90
C ASP A 416 15.86 15.19 6.67
N ILE A 417 16.69 14.22 7.06
CA ILE A 417 16.32 12.98 7.73
C ILE A 417 16.96 12.94 9.09
N LYS A 418 16.15 12.93 10.13
CA LYS A 418 16.59 12.66 11.48
C LYS A 418 16.19 11.27 11.91
N ARG A 419 17.14 10.49 12.42
CA ARG A 419 16.87 9.18 13.03
C ARG A 419 17.47 9.15 14.43
N LYS A 420 16.66 8.60 15.33
CA LYS A 420 17.05 8.39 16.73
C LYS A 420 16.58 7.01 17.17
N ALA A 421 17.45 6.28 17.82
CA ALA A 421 17.13 5.05 18.50
C ALA A 421 17.98 4.96 19.78
N GLN A 422 17.34 4.83 20.94
CA GLN A 422 17.99 4.79 22.24
C GLN A 422 17.41 3.66 23.08
N ILE A 423 18.24 2.74 23.55
CA ILE A 423 17.87 1.76 24.56
C ILE A 423 17.84 2.49 25.91
N GLU A 424 16.64 2.69 26.46
CA GLU A 424 16.43 3.32 27.75
C GLU A 424 16.60 2.31 28.89
N TYR A 425 16.27 1.06 28.63
CA TYR A 425 16.33 -0.03 29.60
C TYR A 425 16.60 -1.36 28.91
N SER A 426 17.43 -2.21 29.52
CA SER A 426 17.63 -3.61 29.10
C SER A 426 18.07 -4.46 30.27
N THR A 427 17.47 -5.66 30.42
CA THR A 427 17.91 -6.69 31.37
C THR A 427 19.05 -7.55 30.84
N SER A 428 19.40 -7.41 29.54
CA SER A 428 20.50 -8.17 28.93
C SER A 428 21.83 -7.70 29.46
N THR A 429 22.66 -8.62 29.93
CA THR A 429 24.01 -8.35 30.44
C THR A 429 25.05 -8.17 29.33
N ASN A 430 24.70 -8.40 28.06
CA ASN A 430 25.63 -8.38 26.92
C ASN A 430 25.60 -7.01 26.17
N THR A 431 25.59 -5.90 26.92
CA THR A 431 25.49 -4.55 26.32
C THR A 431 26.84 -3.92 25.97
N SER A 432 27.96 -4.55 26.32
CA SER A 432 29.29 -3.92 26.30
C SER A 432 29.91 -3.82 24.90
N ALA A 433 29.39 -4.51 23.89
CA ALA A 433 30.03 -4.57 22.56
C ALA A 433 29.39 -3.62 21.52
N PHE A 434 28.24 -2.99 21.83
CA PHE A 434 27.48 -2.16 20.88
C PHE A 434 26.95 -0.89 21.52
N PRO A 435 26.81 0.21 20.76
CA PRO A 435 26.25 1.45 21.30
C PRO A 435 24.82 1.24 21.79
N SER A 436 24.48 1.85 22.92
CA SER A 436 23.10 1.85 23.49
C SER A 436 22.15 2.77 22.71
N GLY A 437 22.65 3.55 21.78
CA GLY A 437 21.87 4.46 20.95
C GLY A 437 22.59 4.92 19.70
N VAL A 438 21.82 5.41 18.75
CA VAL A 438 22.26 6.14 17.56
C VAL A 438 21.36 7.35 17.37
N GLU A 439 21.94 8.47 17.04
CA GLU A 439 21.22 9.67 16.59
C GLU A 439 22.03 10.31 15.47
N TYR A 440 21.35 10.66 14.38
CA TYR A 440 21.95 11.39 13.28
C TYR A 440 20.93 12.27 12.55
N ASP A 441 21.46 13.35 11.98
CA ASP A 441 20.79 14.16 10.97
C ASP A 441 21.55 14.01 9.65
N GLU A 442 20.86 13.72 8.54
CA GLU A 442 21.43 13.59 7.21
C GLU A 442 20.63 14.41 6.21
N THR A 443 21.33 15.32 5.52
CA THR A 443 20.74 16.17 4.47
C THR A 443 21.14 15.64 3.11
N ASP A 444 20.17 15.50 2.21
CA ASP A 444 20.35 15.02 0.85
C ASP A 444 19.65 15.92 -0.17
N VAL A 445 20.10 15.78 -1.42
CA VAL A 445 19.51 16.46 -2.58
C VAL A 445 19.10 15.42 -3.61
N ALA A 446 17.85 15.49 -4.06
CA ALA A 446 17.30 14.61 -5.08
C ALA A 446 16.85 15.41 -6.32
N PRO A 447 17.74 15.58 -7.31
CA PRO A 447 17.40 16.23 -8.59
C PRO A 447 16.63 15.27 -9.49
N ARG A 448 15.82 15.86 -10.37
CA ARG A 448 15.09 15.16 -11.42
C ARG A 448 15.02 16.02 -12.68
N ILE A 449 15.24 15.40 -13.84
CA ILE A 449 14.96 15.97 -15.14
C ILE A 449 14.28 14.94 -16.01
N GLY A 450 13.24 15.34 -16.74
CA GLY A 450 12.50 14.43 -17.61
C GLY A 450 11.93 15.15 -18.83
N LEU A 451 11.67 14.40 -19.86
CA LEU A 451 11.12 14.88 -21.12
C LEU A 451 9.91 14.01 -21.51
N ARG A 452 8.86 14.65 -21.99
CA ARG A 452 7.75 13.99 -22.68
C ARG A 452 7.65 14.52 -24.11
N TYR A 453 7.40 13.62 -25.04
CA TYR A 453 7.22 13.96 -26.44
C TYR A 453 6.02 13.23 -27.02
N GLN A 454 5.04 14.00 -27.52
CA GLN A 454 3.86 13.48 -28.20
C GLN A 454 4.28 13.03 -29.61
N LEU A 455 4.50 11.73 -29.78
CA LEU A 455 4.97 11.13 -31.05
C LEU A 455 3.87 11.21 -32.10
N THR A 456 2.67 10.77 -31.75
CA THR A 456 1.42 10.92 -32.51
C THR A 456 0.32 11.42 -31.55
N PRO A 457 -0.89 11.81 -32.01
CA PRO A 457 -1.98 12.17 -31.13
C PRO A 457 -2.31 11.08 -30.09
N GLU A 458 -2.05 9.81 -30.42
CA GLU A 458 -2.37 8.64 -29.58
C GLU A 458 -1.20 8.15 -28.73
N PHE A 459 0.06 8.42 -29.11
CA PHE A 459 1.25 7.87 -28.46
C PHE A 459 2.19 8.95 -27.95
N GLU A 460 2.61 8.80 -26.71
CA GLU A 460 3.60 9.64 -26.06
C GLU A 460 4.82 8.80 -25.66
N VAL A 461 6.02 9.31 -25.90
CA VAL A 461 7.27 8.79 -25.33
C VAL A 461 7.73 9.69 -24.19
N PHE A 462 8.34 9.09 -23.18
CA PHE A 462 8.87 9.82 -22.04
C PHE A 462 10.20 9.23 -21.58
N GLY A 463 10.97 10.05 -20.89
CA GLY A 463 12.17 9.58 -20.21
C GLY A 463 12.59 10.53 -19.12
N ASN A 464 13.26 10.01 -18.08
CA ASN A 464 13.82 10.82 -17.02
C ASN A 464 15.13 10.27 -16.48
N VAL A 465 15.88 11.17 -15.87
CA VAL A 465 17.00 10.88 -14.97
C VAL A 465 16.65 11.47 -13.62
N SER A 466 16.77 10.69 -12.57
CA SER A 466 16.30 11.08 -11.25
C SER A 466 17.11 10.44 -10.14
N ARG A 467 17.07 11.07 -8.96
CA ARG A 467 17.62 10.50 -7.72
C ARG A 467 16.51 10.29 -6.71
N SER A 468 16.56 9.16 -6.01
CA SER A 468 15.71 8.81 -4.87
C SER A 468 16.57 8.63 -3.62
N VAL A 469 15.99 8.96 -2.45
CA VAL A 469 16.56 8.71 -1.13
C VAL A 469 15.50 7.98 -0.32
N ASP A 470 15.90 6.91 0.37
CA ASP A 470 15.00 6.10 1.18
C ASP A 470 15.63 5.85 2.56
N PRO A 471 15.12 6.50 3.61
CA PRO A 471 15.67 6.35 4.95
C PRO A 471 15.30 5.00 5.58
N PRO A 472 16.14 4.45 6.47
CA PRO A 472 15.73 3.34 7.29
C PRO A 472 14.54 3.74 8.17
N VAL A 473 13.63 2.83 8.39
CA VAL A 473 12.61 3.01 9.43
C VAL A 473 13.23 2.78 10.80
N THR A 474 12.65 3.35 11.84
CA THR A 474 13.26 3.41 13.17
C THR A 474 13.61 2.03 13.74
N TRP A 475 12.76 1.02 13.54
CA TRP A 475 13.02 -0.33 14.05
C TRP A 475 14.15 -1.08 13.30
N GLN A 476 14.57 -0.63 12.11
CA GLN A 476 15.74 -1.17 11.43
C GLN A 476 17.06 -0.75 12.10
N LEU A 477 17.04 0.34 12.87
CA LEU A 477 18.19 0.80 13.68
C LEU A 477 18.37 -0.05 14.95
N GLY A 478 17.27 -0.57 15.51
CA GLY A 478 17.29 -1.41 16.70
C GLY A 478 16.59 -2.72 16.44
N SER A 479 17.29 -3.86 16.59
CA SER A 479 16.63 -5.14 16.51
C SER A 479 15.85 -5.41 17.79
N THR A 480 14.58 -5.76 17.64
CA THR A 480 13.78 -6.32 18.72
C THR A 480 14.33 -7.69 19.10
N GLY A 481 14.78 -7.83 20.34
CA GLY A 481 15.42 -9.07 20.84
C GLY A 481 16.94 -9.07 20.79
N THR A 482 17.59 -7.99 20.33
CA THR A 482 19.02 -7.76 20.53
C THR A 482 19.24 -6.49 21.36
N PRO A 483 20.15 -6.50 22.32
CA PRO A 483 20.40 -5.34 23.18
C PRO A 483 21.38 -4.33 22.52
N TYR A 484 21.35 -4.17 21.20
CA TYR A 484 22.22 -3.26 20.50
C TYR A 484 21.52 -2.53 19.36
N ILE A 485 21.96 -1.30 19.13
CA ILE A 485 21.50 -0.40 18.07
C ILE A 485 22.56 -0.38 16.96
N ARG A 486 22.11 -0.29 15.72
CA ARG A 486 22.97 -0.25 14.52
C ARG A 486 22.90 1.12 13.88
N ASP A 487 24.03 1.61 13.38
CA ASP A 487 24.11 2.81 12.56
C ASP A 487 23.80 2.44 11.09
N VAL A 488 22.49 2.42 10.77
CA VAL A 488 21.99 2.16 9.42
C VAL A 488 21.60 3.49 8.78
N ARG A 489 22.11 3.73 7.58
CA ARG A 489 22.00 5.02 6.87
C ARG A 489 21.02 4.94 5.69
N PRO A 490 20.49 6.08 5.20
CA PRO A 490 19.64 6.11 4.03
C PRO A 490 20.29 5.47 2.81
N GLN A 491 19.52 4.66 2.09
CA GLN A 491 19.89 4.16 0.77
C GLN A 491 19.55 5.20 -0.31
N LYS A 492 20.31 5.22 -1.40
CA LYS A 492 20.20 6.22 -2.47
C LYS A 492 20.26 5.55 -3.83
N ALA A 493 19.39 5.94 -4.74
CA ALA A 493 19.38 5.43 -6.10
C ALA A 493 19.43 6.55 -7.12
N ASN A 494 20.28 6.40 -8.13
CA ASN A 494 20.19 7.17 -9.38
C ASN A 494 19.53 6.30 -10.42
N THR A 495 18.46 6.79 -11.06
CA THR A 495 17.63 6.04 -11.98
C THR A 495 17.56 6.72 -13.34
N VAL A 496 17.68 5.94 -14.39
CA VAL A 496 17.32 6.31 -15.76
C VAL A 496 16.10 5.48 -16.15
N GLU A 497 15.10 6.15 -16.71
CA GLU A 497 13.85 5.54 -17.15
C GLU A 497 13.48 6.06 -18.53
N PHE A 498 12.98 5.16 -19.38
CA PHE A 498 12.44 5.49 -20.70
C PHE A 498 11.19 4.64 -20.95
N GLY A 499 10.16 5.23 -21.59
CA GLY A 499 8.95 4.51 -21.90
C GLY A 499 8.12 5.13 -23.01
N ILE A 500 7.13 4.35 -23.43
CA ILE A 500 6.07 4.75 -24.35
C ILE A 500 4.72 4.36 -23.72
N ARG A 501 3.72 5.21 -23.91
CA ARG A 501 2.33 4.95 -23.52
C ARG A 501 1.37 5.50 -24.54
N GLY A 502 0.19 4.92 -24.60
CA GLY A 502 -0.90 5.35 -25.48
C GLY A 502 -1.70 4.19 -26.02
N GLY A 503 -2.67 4.51 -26.88
CA GLY A 503 -3.57 3.53 -27.47
C GLY A 503 -4.01 3.90 -28.86
N HIS A 504 -4.29 2.88 -29.69
CA HIS A 504 -4.86 3.05 -31.00
C HIS A 504 -5.80 1.89 -31.32
N GLY A 505 -6.99 2.22 -31.84
CA GLY A 505 -7.99 1.22 -32.16
C GLY A 505 -8.45 0.47 -30.92
N ILE A 506 -8.25 -0.83 -30.89
CA ILE A 506 -8.65 -1.72 -29.78
C ILE A 506 -7.57 -1.83 -28.69
N PHE A 507 -6.38 -1.27 -28.88
CA PHE A 507 -5.23 -1.43 -27.99
C PHE A 507 -4.94 -0.15 -27.21
N ASP A 508 -4.66 -0.28 -25.93
CA ASP A 508 -4.10 0.72 -25.05
C ASP A 508 -3.03 0.09 -24.17
N GLY A 509 -1.92 0.78 -23.93
CA GLY A 509 -0.89 0.19 -23.11
C GLY A 509 0.33 1.08 -22.86
N SER A 510 1.29 0.47 -22.17
CA SER A 510 2.57 1.11 -21.86
C SER A 510 3.70 0.09 -21.85
N LEU A 511 4.87 0.56 -22.21
CA LEU A 511 6.14 -0.16 -22.08
C LEU A 511 7.16 0.77 -21.45
N THR A 512 7.80 0.32 -20.38
CA THR A 512 8.82 1.09 -19.65
C THR A 512 10.05 0.23 -19.43
N VAL A 513 11.22 0.80 -19.62
CA VAL A 513 12.51 0.22 -19.25
C VAL A 513 13.20 1.15 -18.26
N TYR A 514 13.85 0.59 -17.26
CA TYR A 514 14.55 1.38 -16.25
C TYR A 514 15.81 0.70 -15.77
N ARG A 515 16.75 1.51 -15.26
CA ARG A 515 17.92 1.05 -14.52
C ARG A 515 18.24 2.02 -13.39
N SER A 516 18.38 1.47 -12.19
CA SER A 516 18.72 2.17 -10.97
C SER A 516 20.04 1.64 -10.41
N TRP A 517 20.96 2.53 -10.09
CA TRP A 517 22.19 2.25 -9.36
C TRP A 517 21.95 2.62 -7.91
N VAL A 518 21.86 1.59 -7.05
CA VAL A 518 21.57 1.76 -5.62
C VAL A 518 22.85 1.70 -4.82
N GLN A 519 22.97 2.60 -3.85
CA GLN A 519 24.08 2.67 -2.90
C GLN A 519 23.54 2.51 -1.49
N LYS A 520 24.30 1.83 -0.63
CA LYS A 520 23.95 1.57 0.77
C LYS A 520 22.57 0.92 0.89
N GLU A 521 22.24 -0.02 0.03
CA GLU A 521 20.93 -0.67 0.04
C GLU A 521 20.62 -1.27 1.40
N LEU A 522 19.38 -1.05 1.87
CA LEU A 522 18.89 -1.57 3.14
C LEU A 522 18.50 -3.03 2.97
N LEU A 523 19.39 -3.94 3.37
CA LEU A 523 19.19 -5.37 3.25
C LEU A 523 18.95 -6.00 4.62
N SER A 524 17.87 -6.77 4.72
CA SER A 524 17.51 -7.51 5.93
C SER A 524 17.68 -9.00 5.73
N VAL A 525 18.18 -9.67 6.75
CA VAL A 525 18.40 -11.10 6.75
C VAL A 525 17.89 -11.72 8.04
N VAL A 526 17.29 -12.91 7.94
CA VAL A 526 16.95 -13.72 9.10
C VAL A 526 18.23 -14.35 9.64
N VAL A 527 18.65 -13.90 10.81
CA VAL A 527 19.84 -14.41 11.52
C VAL A 527 19.50 -15.67 12.32
N ARG A 528 18.29 -15.73 12.85
CA ARG A 528 17.75 -16.86 13.61
C ARG A 528 16.26 -17.04 13.33
N GLN A 529 15.85 -18.25 13.02
CA GLN A 529 14.44 -18.61 12.86
C GLN A 529 13.72 -18.67 14.22
N ALA A 530 12.42 -18.41 14.23
CA ALA A 530 11.59 -18.57 15.41
C ALA A 530 11.53 -20.05 15.84
N THR A 531 11.50 -20.27 17.16
CA THR A 531 11.25 -21.57 17.78
C THR A 531 10.17 -21.40 18.85
N ALA A 532 9.75 -22.50 19.47
CA ALA A 532 8.80 -22.45 20.59
C ALA A 532 9.29 -21.62 21.80
N THR A 533 10.62 -21.44 21.93
CA THR A 533 11.26 -20.78 23.08
C THR A 533 12.01 -19.50 22.73
N GLN A 534 12.18 -19.20 21.45
CA GLN A 534 12.94 -18.03 20.97
C GLN A 534 12.26 -17.41 19.76
N ASP A 535 12.13 -16.09 19.78
CA ASP A 535 11.62 -15.33 18.64
C ASP A 535 12.62 -15.30 17.48
N GLN A 536 12.10 -15.06 16.28
CA GLN A 536 12.92 -14.83 15.11
C GLN A 536 13.79 -13.58 15.31
N LEU A 537 15.01 -13.64 14.84
CA LEU A 537 15.94 -12.53 14.86
C LEU A 537 16.24 -12.08 13.42
N VAL A 538 15.97 -10.82 13.13
CA VAL A 538 16.29 -10.18 11.85
C VAL A 538 17.31 -9.09 12.07
N ALA A 539 18.24 -8.98 11.14
CA ALA A 539 19.21 -7.90 11.13
C ALA A 539 19.14 -7.14 9.81
N THR A 540 19.10 -5.80 9.89
CA THR A 540 19.23 -4.91 8.74
C THR A 540 20.60 -4.26 8.73
N SER A 541 21.20 -4.12 7.56
CA SER A 541 22.46 -3.41 7.34
C SER A 541 22.43 -2.71 5.99
N ASN A 542 23.31 -1.71 5.81
CA ASN A 542 23.60 -1.19 4.50
C ASN A 542 24.47 -2.20 3.74
N GLY A 543 23.95 -2.74 2.65
CA GLY A 543 24.67 -3.63 1.76
C GLY A 543 25.61 -2.91 0.80
N SER A 544 26.33 -3.69 0.01
CA SER A 544 27.12 -3.21 -1.13
C SER A 544 26.24 -2.55 -2.18
N ALA A 545 26.88 -1.88 -3.14
CA ALA A 545 26.14 -1.31 -4.26
C ALA A 545 25.40 -2.39 -5.07
N THR A 546 24.20 -2.06 -5.51
CA THR A 546 23.34 -2.96 -6.29
C THR A 546 22.83 -2.30 -7.54
N ILE A 547 22.29 -3.08 -8.44
CA ILE A 547 21.62 -2.64 -9.65
C ILE A 547 20.21 -3.22 -9.65
N HIS A 548 19.22 -2.33 -9.83
CA HIS A 548 17.85 -2.70 -10.08
C HIS A 548 17.46 -2.25 -11.48
N GLN A 549 17.21 -3.21 -12.37
CA GLN A 549 16.79 -2.90 -13.73
C GLN A 549 15.66 -3.81 -14.17
N GLY A 550 14.85 -3.35 -15.13
CA GLY A 550 13.73 -4.14 -15.56
C GLY A 550 12.97 -3.59 -16.74
N ILE A 551 12.00 -4.40 -17.17
CA ILE A 551 11.02 -4.09 -18.22
C ILE A 551 9.63 -4.26 -17.63
N GLU A 552 8.77 -3.28 -17.85
CA GLU A 552 7.41 -3.23 -17.37
C GLU A 552 6.48 -2.95 -18.54
N ALA A 553 5.63 -3.93 -18.89
CA ALA A 553 4.69 -3.80 -20.01
C ALA A 553 3.26 -4.04 -19.52
N GLY A 554 2.35 -3.15 -19.89
CA GLY A 554 0.90 -3.27 -19.69
C GLY A 554 0.19 -3.16 -21.02
N LEU A 555 -0.82 -3.99 -21.24
CA LEU A 555 -1.65 -3.97 -22.43
C LEU A 555 -3.10 -4.21 -22.08
N ASN A 556 -3.99 -3.35 -22.53
CA ASN A 556 -5.43 -3.54 -22.55
C ASN A 556 -5.87 -3.66 -24.02
N ALA A 557 -6.71 -4.64 -24.33
CA ALA A 557 -7.23 -4.84 -25.67
C ALA A 557 -8.72 -5.16 -25.60
N GLN A 558 -9.55 -4.32 -26.22
CA GLN A 558 -10.98 -4.61 -26.40
C GLN A 558 -11.13 -5.48 -27.67
N LEU A 559 -11.03 -6.80 -27.48
CA LEU A 559 -10.97 -7.78 -28.58
C LEU A 559 -12.26 -7.84 -29.37
N TRP A 560 -13.39 -7.53 -28.74
CA TRP A 560 -14.69 -7.55 -29.37
C TRP A 560 -15.62 -6.52 -28.68
N ASP A 561 -16.42 -5.87 -29.51
CA ASP A 561 -17.52 -5.00 -29.12
C ASP A 561 -18.74 -5.42 -29.94
N GLY A 562 -19.69 -6.05 -29.27
CA GLY A 562 -20.94 -6.54 -29.90
C GLY A 562 -22.01 -5.48 -29.98
N GLY A 563 -21.76 -4.23 -29.56
CA GLY A 563 -22.76 -3.22 -29.31
C GLY A 563 -23.61 -3.56 -28.10
N ASN A 564 -24.51 -2.67 -27.73
CA ASN A 564 -25.41 -2.83 -26.56
C ASN A 564 -24.70 -3.11 -25.22
N GLY A 565 -23.38 -2.82 -25.11
CA GLY A 565 -22.58 -3.04 -23.92
C GLY A 565 -21.96 -4.43 -23.80
N ASP A 566 -22.06 -5.27 -24.84
CA ASP A 566 -21.39 -6.57 -24.90
C ASP A 566 -19.95 -6.39 -25.30
N THR A 567 -19.00 -6.84 -24.48
CA THR A 567 -17.57 -6.66 -24.75
C THR A 567 -16.74 -7.87 -24.36
N VAL A 568 -15.62 -8.07 -25.05
CA VAL A 568 -14.53 -8.97 -24.61
C VAL A 568 -13.26 -8.13 -24.48
N THR A 569 -12.71 -8.07 -23.28
CA THR A 569 -11.50 -7.31 -22.98
C THR A 569 -10.42 -8.23 -22.45
N LEU A 570 -9.20 -8.10 -22.99
CA LEU A 570 -7.99 -8.74 -22.50
C LEU A 570 -7.10 -7.70 -21.85
N ARG A 571 -6.73 -7.93 -20.57
CA ARG A 571 -5.74 -7.13 -19.83
C ARG A 571 -4.52 -7.97 -19.55
N GLN A 572 -3.33 -7.41 -19.74
CA GLN A 572 -2.07 -8.11 -19.52
C GLN A 572 -1.07 -7.20 -18.83
N ALA A 573 -0.30 -7.78 -17.92
CA ALA A 573 0.83 -7.13 -17.26
C ALA A 573 2.03 -8.06 -17.26
N TYR A 574 3.17 -7.59 -17.73
CA TYR A 574 4.44 -8.29 -17.69
C TYR A 574 5.48 -7.46 -16.97
N THR A 575 6.23 -8.11 -16.11
CA THR A 575 7.35 -7.52 -15.39
C THR A 575 8.56 -8.43 -15.50
N PHE A 576 9.66 -7.87 -15.98
CA PHE A 576 10.98 -8.49 -15.89
C PHE A 576 11.83 -7.70 -14.91
N ASN A 577 12.41 -8.39 -13.91
CA ASN A 577 13.25 -7.84 -12.86
C ASN A 577 14.64 -8.48 -12.94
N ASP A 578 15.66 -7.65 -12.94
CA ASP A 578 17.04 -8.09 -12.81
C ASP A 578 17.73 -7.24 -11.74
N PHE A 579 17.72 -7.79 -10.51
CA PHE A 579 18.26 -7.14 -9.31
C PHE A 579 19.45 -7.94 -8.84
N HIS A 580 20.62 -7.31 -8.74
CA HIS A 580 21.85 -8.00 -8.42
C HIS A 580 22.85 -7.09 -7.70
N TYR A 581 23.78 -7.69 -6.99
CA TYR A 581 24.94 -6.99 -6.46
C TYR A 581 25.81 -6.43 -7.57
N ARG A 582 26.60 -5.43 -7.24
CA ARG A 582 27.60 -4.86 -8.12
C ARG A 582 28.98 -5.03 -7.47
N ASN A 583 29.69 -6.08 -7.86
CA ASN A 583 31.02 -6.42 -7.34
C ASN A 583 31.06 -6.51 -5.80
N ASP A 584 30.09 -7.22 -5.18
CA ASP A 584 30.14 -7.48 -3.73
C ASP A 584 31.35 -8.37 -3.38
N GLY A 585 32.01 -8.07 -2.26
CA GLY A 585 33.23 -8.78 -1.84
C GLY A 585 33.00 -10.26 -1.48
N VAL A 586 31.76 -10.65 -1.16
CA VAL A 586 31.40 -12.03 -0.77
C VAL A 586 30.57 -12.70 -1.85
N PHE A 587 29.59 -11.98 -2.40
CA PHE A 587 28.58 -12.54 -3.30
C PHE A 587 28.78 -12.15 -4.76
N GLY A 588 29.84 -11.36 -5.10
CA GLY A 588 30.13 -10.93 -6.46
C GLY A 588 28.96 -10.17 -7.07
N ASP A 589 28.42 -10.68 -8.18
CA ASP A 589 27.26 -10.13 -8.91
C ASP A 589 26.00 -11.02 -8.75
N ASN A 590 25.89 -11.77 -7.64
CA ASN A 590 24.73 -12.60 -7.34
C ASN A 590 23.44 -11.81 -7.39
N GLN A 591 22.37 -12.51 -7.79
CA GLN A 591 21.01 -11.94 -7.78
C GLN A 591 20.55 -11.67 -6.35
N LEU A 592 19.86 -10.55 -6.17
CA LEU A 592 19.20 -10.25 -4.90
C LEU A 592 17.99 -11.17 -4.73
N PRO A 593 17.86 -11.84 -3.57
CA PRO A 593 16.78 -12.78 -3.31
C PRO A 593 15.45 -12.07 -2.99
N GLY A 594 14.33 -12.79 -3.08
CA GLY A 594 13.05 -12.40 -2.52
C GLY A 594 11.97 -12.02 -3.53
N LEU A 595 12.29 -11.87 -4.82
CA LEU A 595 11.31 -11.58 -5.87
C LEU A 595 11.57 -12.40 -7.14
N PRO A 596 10.49 -12.83 -7.86
CA PRO A 596 10.62 -13.47 -9.17
C PRO A 596 11.24 -12.53 -10.22
N ARG A 597 12.10 -13.09 -11.08
CA ARG A 597 12.63 -12.34 -12.23
C ARG A 597 11.56 -12.00 -13.26
N GLN A 598 10.59 -12.88 -13.45
CA GLN A 598 9.52 -12.69 -14.41
C GLN A 598 8.18 -12.92 -13.70
N VAL A 599 7.27 -11.98 -13.89
CA VAL A 599 5.87 -12.08 -13.47
C VAL A 599 5.01 -11.71 -14.65
N TYR A 600 4.11 -12.61 -15.03
CA TYR A 600 3.09 -12.36 -16.05
C TYR A 600 1.72 -12.52 -15.43
N GLN A 601 0.83 -11.58 -15.70
CA GLN A 601 -0.56 -11.61 -15.28
C GLN A 601 -1.44 -11.31 -16.50
N ALA A 602 -2.54 -12.03 -16.63
CA ALA A 602 -3.52 -11.80 -17.67
C ALA A 602 -4.93 -11.98 -17.14
N GLU A 603 -5.87 -11.23 -17.68
CA GLU A 603 -7.29 -11.32 -17.39
C GLU A 603 -8.06 -11.16 -18.70
N LEU A 604 -8.90 -12.14 -19.01
CA LEU A 604 -9.87 -12.09 -20.10
C LEU A 604 -11.26 -11.93 -19.49
N GLU A 605 -11.93 -10.83 -19.79
CA GLU A 605 -13.28 -10.52 -19.33
C GLU A 605 -14.26 -10.53 -20.50
N TYR A 606 -15.36 -11.25 -20.35
CA TYR A 606 -16.58 -11.06 -21.12
C TYR A 606 -17.58 -10.31 -20.27
N ARG A 607 -18.15 -9.26 -20.80
CA ARG A 607 -19.22 -8.47 -20.18
C ARG A 607 -20.38 -8.35 -21.14
N GLN A 608 -21.59 -8.57 -20.63
CA GLN A 608 -22.83 -8.43 -21.35
C GLN A 608 -23.57 -7.17 -20.91
N GLY A 609 -24.16 -6.43 -21.84
CA GLY A 609 -24.91 -5.22 -21.53
C GLY A 609 -26.12 -5.41 -20.61
N SER A 610 -26.61 -6.67 -20.49
CA SER A 610 -27.64 -7.06 -19.51
C SER A 610 -27.13 -7.12 -18.07
N GLY A 611 -25.81 -7.01 -17.84
CA GLY A 611 -25.17 -7.00 -16.53
C GLY A 611 -24.38 -8.25 -16.16
N PHE A 612 -24.50 -9.35 -16.91
CA PHE A 612 -23.67 -10.54 -16.69
C PHE A 612 -22.21 -10.26 -17.05
N TYR A 613 -21.27 -10.79 -16.24
CA TYR A 613 -19.85 -10.78 -16.58
C TYR A 613 -19.18 -12.09 -16.16
N ALA A 614 -18.15 -12.47 -16.91
CA ALA A 614 -17.29 -13.60 -16.61
C ALA A 614 -15.83 -13.24 -16.88
N GLN A 615 -14.93 -13.67 -16.00
CA GLN A 615 -13.50 -13.41 -16.12
C GLN A 615 -12.71 -14.71 -15.94
N LEU A 616 -11.66 -14.85 -16.74
CA LEU A 616 -10.61 -15.85 -16.54
C LEU A 616 -9.30 -15.11 -16.31
N ASN A 617 -8.60 -15.43 -15.23
CA ASN A 617 -7.31 -14.79 -14.94
C ASN A 617 -6.21 -15.83 -14.73
N ALA A 618 -4.99 -15.39 -15.01
CA ALA A 618 -3.78 -16.18 -14.83
C ALA A 618 -2.68 -15.33 -14.21
N ARG A 619 -1.88 -15.92 -13.33
CA ARG A 619 -0.64 -15.35 -12.80
C ARG A 619 0.45 -16.39 -12.89
N ALA A 620 1.54 -16.07 -13.59
CA ALA A 620 2.74 -16.90 -13.69
C ALA A 620 3.94 -16.14 -13.09
N ALA A 621 4.72 -16.83 -12.28
CA ALA A 621 5.95 -16.30 -11.69
C ALA A 621 7.10 -17.29 -11.88
N SER A 622 8.28 -16.77 -12.26
CA SER A 622 9.49 -17.59 -12.37
C SER A 622 10.01 -18.00 -11.00
N SER A 623 10.91 -18.97 -10.94
CA SER A 623 11.70 -19.25 -9.75
C SER A 623 12.57 -18.06 -9.38
N TYR A 624 12.92 -17.94 -8.08
CA TYR A 624 13.77 -16.86 -7.57
C TYR A 624 14.57 -17.34 -6.35
N TYR A 625 15.70 -16.70 -6.10
CA TYR A 625 16.56 -17.06 -4.96
C TYR A 625 15.98 -16.58 -3.62
N VAL A 626 16.32 -17.36 -2.58
CA VAL A 626 15.88 -17.16 -1.19
C VAL A 626 17.02 -16.64 -0.32
N ASP A 627 18.27 -16.84 -0.77
CA ASP A 627 19.48 -16.45 -0.06
C ASP A 627 20.44 -15.66 -0.94
N PHE A 628 21.27 -14.83 -0.31
CA PHE A 628 22.26 -14.01 -1.02
C PHE A 628 23.35 -14.84 -1.72
N ALA A 629 23.61 -16.05 -1.23
CA ALA A 629 24.55 -16.98 -1.89
C ALA A 629 24.00 -17.61 -3.17
N ASN A 630 22.69 -17.40 -3.47
CA ASN A 630 21.97 -18.00 -4.60
C ASN A 630 21.98 -19.55 -4.57
N SER A 631 22.01 -20.14 -3.38
CA SER A 631 22.09 -21.58 -3.18
C SER A 631 20.74 -22.28 -3.03
N LEU A 632 19.70 -21.53 -2.62
CA LEU A 632 18.33 -22.01 -2.44
C LEU A 632 17.36 -21.14 -3.25
N SER A 633 16.38 -21.75 -3.93
CA SER A 633 15.38 -21.03 -4.72
C SER A 633 13.96 -21.43 -4.39
N ALA A 634 13.02 -20.48 -4.49
CA ALA A 634 11.59 -20.75 -4.52
C ALA A 634 11.19 -21.30 -5.91
N PRO A 635 10.30 -22.31 -5.99
CA PRO A 635 9.86 -22.84 -7.28
C PRO A 635 8.97 -21.85 -8.03
N SER A 636 8.99 -21.95 -9.37
CA SER A 636 8.02 -21.25 -10.23
C SER A 636 6.62 -21.78 -10.04
N TYR A 637 5.63 -20.93 -10.33
CA TYR A 637 4.23 -21.33 -10.27
C TYR A 637 3.39 -20.62 -11.34
N THR A 638 2.26 -21.26 -11.67
CA THR A 638 1.17 -20.62 -12.42
C THR A 638 -0.13 -20.88 -11.68
N LEU A 639 -0.89 -19.82 -11.44
CA LEU A 639 -2.18 -19.83 -10.81
C LEU A 639 -3.25 -19.44 -11.83
N TRP A 640 -4.37 -20.12 -11.78
CA TRP A 640 -5.55 -19.80 -12.57
C TRP A 640 -6.69 -19.41 -11.64
N GLY A 641 -7.47 -18.42 -12.04
CA GLY A 641 -8.67 -18.00 -11.35
C GLY A 641 -9.80 -17.74 -12.34
N ALA A 642 -11.03 -17.83 -11.87
CA ALA A 642 -12.21 -17.48 -12.63
C ALA A 642 -13.19 -16.71 -11.75
N LYS A 643 -13.88 -15.75 -12.33
CA LYS A 643 -14.92 -14.97 -11.67
C LYS A 643 -16.13 -14.90 -12.58
N VAL A 644 -17.30 -15.03 -11.99
CA VAL A 644 -18.58 -14.78 -12.65
C VAL A 644 -19.45 -13.92 -11.76
N GLY A 645 -20.23 -13.05 -12.36
CA GLY A 645 -21.13 -12.20 -11.60
C GLY A 645 -22.21 -11.57 -12.46
N TYR A 646 -23.08 -10.89 -11.78
CA TYR A 646 -24.16 -10.14 -12.38
C TYR A 646 -24.35 -8.81 -11.64
N GLU A 647 -24.21 -7.73 -12.35
CA GLU A 647 -24.54 -6.37 -11.89
C GLU A 647 -25.86 -5.95 -12.52
N ALA A 648 -26.86 -5.65 -11.72
CA ALA A 648 -28.15 -5.22 -12.24
C ALA A 648 -28.02 -3.97 -13.13
N PRO A 649 -28.72 -3.87 -14.28
CA PRO A 649 -28.64 -2.68 -15.13
C PRO A 649 -28.97 -1.36 -14.41
N SER A 650 -29.75 -1.43 -13.33
CA SER A 650 -30.02 -0.30 -12.44
C SER A 650 -28.83 0.08 -11.53
N LYS A 651 -27.76 -0.73 -11.52
CA LYS A 651 -26.62 -0.64 -10.60
C LYS A 651 -26.98 -0.70 -9.10
N LYS A 652 -28.20 -1.16 -8.79
CA LYS A 652 -28.70 -1.22 -7.40
C LYS A 652 -28.25 -2.47 -6.65
N TRP A 653 -27.83 -3.50 -7.33
CA TRP A 653 -27.28 -4.70 -6.69
C TRP A 653 -26.37 -5.47 -7.63
N GLU A 654 -25.47 -6.18 -7.03
CA GLU A 654 -24.49 -7.03 -7.69
C GLU A 654 -24.31 -8.34 -6.89
N VAL A 655 -24.04 -9.43 -7.59
CA VAL A 655 -23.65 -10.70 -7.01
C VAL A 655 -22.48 -11.27 -7.79
N PHE A 656 -21.53 -11.90 -7.08
CA PHE A 656 -20.38 -12.53 -7.73
C PHE A 656 -19.95 -13.82 -7.03
N VAL A 657 -19.22 -14.64 -7.79
CA VAL A 657 -18.43 -15.79 -7.33
C VAL A 657 -17.02 -15.63 -7.90
N ASP A 658 -16.01 -15.59 -7.03
CA ASP A 658 -14.57 -15.45 -7.36
C ASP A 658 -13.85 -16.73 -6.88
N ALA A 659 -13.33 -17.52 -7.80
CA ALA A 659 -12.59 -18.74 -7.53
C ALA A 659 -11.11 -18.55 -7.91
N ARG A 660 -10.22 -18.80 -6.98
CA ARG A 660 -8.77 -18.58 -7.11
C ARG A 660 -8.00 -19.88 -6.93
N ASN A 661 -6.84 -19.97 -7.57
CA ASN A 661 -6.00 -21.17 -7.56
C ASN A 661 -6.78 -22.42 -7.96
N LEU A 662 -7.49 -22.34 -9.09
CA LEU A 662 -8.38 -23.42 -9.60
C LEU A 662 -7.67 -24.78 -9.74
N THR A 663 -6.38 -24.78 -10.00
CA THR A 663 -5.58 -26.00 -10.13
C THR A 663 -5.06 -26.52 -8.79
N ASN A 664 -5.43 -25.88 -7.69
CA ASN A 664 -4.98 -26.22 -6.34
C ASN A 664 -3.44 -26.35 -6.24
N LYS A 665 -2.73 -25.44 -6.92
CA LYS A 665 -1.27 -25.41 -6.94
C LYS A 665 -0.72 -25.07 -5.56
N ARG A 666 0.24 -25.84 -5.07
CA ARG A 666 1.02 -25.51 -3.87
C ARG A 666 2.19 -24.63 -4.27
N TYR A 667 2.29 -23.46 -3.66
CA TYR A 667 3.25 -22.43 -4.06
C TYR A 667 3.63 -21.55 -2.87
N ALA A 668 4.77 -20.88 -2.99
CA ALA A 668 5.18 -19.84 -2.06
C ALA A 668 4.76 -18.46 -2.55
N THR A 669 4.09 -17.68 -1.70
CA THR A 669 3.72 -16.29 -1.99
C THR A 669 4.89 -15.34 -1.80
N ALA A 670 5.69 -15.60 -0.76
CA ALA A 670 6.87 -14.84 -0.40
C ALA A 670 7.88 -15.75 0.30
N THR A 671 9.06 -15.22 0.55
CA THR A 671 10.12 -15.93 1.28
C THR A 671 10.78 -15.01 2.30
N ASN A 672 11.25 -15.61 3.40
CA ASN A 672 12.26 -15.00 4.23
C ASN A 672 13.62 -15.08 3.52
N THR A 673 14.44 -14.06 3.70
CA THR A 673 15.78 -14.04 3.10
C THR A 673 16.80 -14.58 4.09
N ALA A 674 17.56 -15.60 3.67
CA ALA A 674 18.70 -16.13 4.38
C ALA A 674 20.02 -15.52 3.87
N TYR A 675 21.06 -15.53 4.69
CA TYR A 675 22.39 -15.11 4.26
C TYR A 675 23.00 -16.14 3.28
N ASP A 676 23.04 -17.40 3.67
CA ASP A 676 23.46 -18.52 2.86
C ASP A 676 22.75 -19.79 3.36
N ALA A 677 21.93 -20.37 2.52
CA ALA A 677 21.23 -21.62 2.82
C ALA A 677 22.08 -22.87 2.56
N LYS A 678 23.27 -22.72 1.98
CA LYS A 678 24.19 -23.82 1.61
C LYS A 678 23.53 -24.93 0.80
N GLY A 679 22.55 -24.55 -0.04
CA GLY A 679 21.76 -25.45 -0.86
C GLY A 679 20.78 -26.35 -0.08
N GLN A 680 20.64 -26.15 1.23
CA GLN A 680 19.76 -26.96 2.06
C GLN A 680 18.32 -26.42 2.07
N ASP A 681 17.36 -27.33 2.10
CA ASP A 681 15.94 -27.00 2.23
C ASP A 681 15.63 -26.52 3.67
N SER A 682 15.59 -25.22 3.85
CA SER A 682 15.30 -24.57 5.13
C SER A 682 13.96 -23.87 5.12
N ALA A 683 13.40 -23.61 6.31
CA ALA A 683 12.06 -23.01 6.48
C ALA A 683 12.07 -21.52 6.14
N ASN A 684 11.90 -21.20 4.85
CA ASN A 684 11.89 -19.83 4.33
C ASN A 684 10.66 -19.48 3.48
N PHE A 685 9.74 -20.43 3.26
CA PHE A 685 8.65 -20.28 2.29
C PHE A 685 7.32 -20.01 2.97
N TYR A 686 6.69 -18.87 2.69
CA TYR A 686 5.30 -18.61 3.07
C TYR A 686 4.35 -19.28 2.08
N VAL A 687 3.42 -20.07 2.59
CA VAL A 687 2.49 -20.82 1.74
C VAL A 687 1.38 -19.92 1.22
N GLY A 688 1.03 -20.07 -0.06
CA GLY A 688 -0.16 -19.47 -0.64
C GLY A 688 -1.39 -20.34 -0.41
N ASP A 689 -2.56 -19.72 -0.45
CA ASP A 689 -3.84 -20.41 -0.29
C ASP A 689 -4.03 -21.54 -1.32
N ALA A 690 -4.62 -22.63 -0.89
CA ALA A 690 -5.18 -23.66 -1.77
C ALA A 690 -6.32 -23.08 -2.65
N LEU A 691 -6.99 -23.92 -3.43
CA LEU A 691 -8.22 -23.55 -4.12
C LEU A 691 -9.15 -22.87 -3.11
N ASN A 692 -9.55 -21.64 -3.41
CA ASN A 692 -10.51 -20.91 -2.58
C ASN A 692 -11.59 -20.26 -3.45
N VAL A 693 -12.77 -20.16 -2.87
CA VAL A 693 -13.94 -19.57 -3.50
C VAL A 693 -14.52 -18.54 -2.55
N THR A 694 -14.84 -17.38 -3.08
CA THR A 694 -15.52 -16.30 -2.38
C THR A 694 -16.79 -15.94 -3.16
N THR A 695 -17.91 -15.80 -2.48
CA THR A 695 -19.14 -15.24 -3.02
C THR A 695 -19.46 -13.95 -2.30
N GLY A 696 -20.06 -13.00 -3.02
CA GLY A 696 -20.47 -11.73 -2.43
C GLY A 696 -21.72 -11.18 -3.08
N VAL A 697 -22.40 -10.34 -2.33
CA VAL A 697 -23.55 -9.55 -2.78
C VAL A 697 -23.37 -8.12 -2.28
N ALA A 698 -23.67 -7.17 -3.15
CA ALA A 698 -23.66 -5.74 -2.84
C ALA A 698 -24.98 -5.09 -3.22
N PHE A 699 -25.37 -4.07 -2.47
CA PHE A 699 -26.60 -3.30 -2.68
C PHE A 699 -26.30 -1.81 -2.60
N HIS A 700 -26.87 -1.02 -3.54
CA HIS A 700 -26.90 0.43 -3.53
C HIS A 700 -28.37 0.91 -3.40
N PHE A 701 -28.69 1.77 -2.44
CA PHE A 701 -30.08 2.20 -2.18
C PHE A 701 -30.19 3.58 -1.54
#